data_2e53aeb1bde7c679c2718c4712ed4402
#
_entry.id   2e53aeb1bde7c679c2718c4712ed4402
#
_cell.length_a   1.000
_cell.length_b   1.000
_cell.length_c   1.000
_cell.angle_alpha   90.00
_cell.angle_beta   90.00
_cell.angle_gamma   90.00
#
_symmetry.space_group_name_H-M   'P 1'
#
loop_
_entity.id
_entity.type
_entity.pdbx_description
1 polymer ?
#
loop_
_entity_poly.entity_id
_entity_poly.type
_entity_poly.pdbx_seq_one_letter_code
_entity_poly.pdbx_strand_id
1 'polypeptide(L)'
;MIQKNVPLLILSGLLAGFILAFTMMAVVPHNLTGSPGTDVALQPIMHQNVTAGSGDLPQFSSSDEARTFLRSHREGDDTPVLLSEGSRPGVSQINGTRTWRFEVDTSTFKPDEYIVMASAVMQDATGTALFNVLERSATKVPGQVQQPVPLPATTRSFITVNRIGDHYVGDTFTITGQTNLAADDEILVQIYSSSFKPTQKSQSGEFSGVTGTIRSSAYSQPVPAPTAAGAPATDRTYSTTNVQVKEVDEADIVKTDGTYVYVLTGNHLHILKGYPATDAGIISTLQFSGTPQSLYLNGDRLVLISSSQRQDTFGHCQPGSCSVTIPVVQKTHVLIYSVKDPAHPALVREMELDGVYKDTRMIGSMLYFVTDNYLDLYGDDAGFPGVYDSSHGSSVPPVYYFDRNDQEYSLTAIGAVDIRATEPVKAKTFFIGSDGIVYVSTNNLYIAIPAAGNDRVTRTTELYVFALDEGRLTYSARGLVDGTLSNQFSMDESGGNLRVATTLQDNSQSRDGQSSKVTILDDRMRILGTVGNLAPGQQIYAARFMGDRLYLVTFRETDPLFVIDLVNPRNPTVLGELHIPGFSQYLHPYDATHLIGVGKESTQGGLKIALFDVANVHNPFLVDEKKLGGPGSDSEALRDHKAFLFDREKNLLVLPTRIVEDTTYHSLTRSVWGGAYVFGVNPDKGFTLKGTVVHYRDTGTRRDVKRAFYIEDVLYTMAPDKIVMSNLKNGVSLIGALDLP
;
A
#
# COMPACT_ATOMS: atom_id res chain seq x y z
N MET A 1 -42.19 -5.00 -57.52
CA MET A 1 -42.69 -3.69 -57.90
C MET A 1 -42.85 -2.83 -56.64
N ILE A 2 -42.25 -1.67 -56.71
CA ILE A 2 -42.28 -0.50 -55.81
C ILE A 2 -41.30 -0.55 -54.62
N GLN A 3 -40.14 0.06 -54.92
CA GLN A 3 -39.24 0.76 -54.01
C GLN A 3 -39.97 1.82 -53.20
N LYS A 4 -39.56 2.02 -51.93
CA LYS A 4 -39.56 3.34 -51.30
C LYS A 4 -38.30 3.51 -50.44
N ASN A 5 -37.46 4.44 -50.91
CA ASN A 5 -36.34 5.07 -50.23
C ASN A 5 -36.80 5.73 -48.93
N VAL A 6 -36.00 5.61 -47.87
CA VAL A 6 -35.95 6.53 -46.71
C VAL A 6 -34.49 6.91 -46.52
N PRO A 7 -34.15 8.20 -46.32
CA PRO A 7 -32.84 8.71 -46.56
C PRO A 7 -31.87 8.50 -45.42
N LEU A 8 -30.68 8.17 -45.86
CA LEU A 8 -29.40 8.19 -45.12
C LEU A 8 -28.97 9.64 -44.90
N LEU A 9 -29.31 10.25 -43.79
CA LEU A 9 -28.92 11.63 -43.48
C LEU A 9 -28.94 11.90 -41.95
N ILE A 10 -28.18 11.17 -41.15
CA ILE A 10 -27.74 11.55 -39.77
C ILE A 10 -26.53 10.66 -39.38
N LEU A 11 -25.49 10.59 -40.21
CA LEU A 11 -24.22 9.97 -39.81
C LEU A 11 -22.96 10.67 -40.34
N SER A 12 -23.08 11.93 -40.76
CA SER A 12 -21.94 12.71 -41.24
C SER A 12 -21.53 13.88 -40.35
N GLY A 13 -22.17 14.06 -39.21
CA GLY A 13 -21.91 15.18 -38.28
C GLY A 13 -20.92 14.88 -37.12
N LEU A 14 -20.57 13.62 -36.89
CA LEU A 14 -19.72 13.23 -35.73
C LEU A 14 -18.31 12.73 -36.12
N LEU A 15 -18.01 12.62 -37.42
CA LEU A 15 -16.67 12.24 -37.89
C LEU A 15 -15.81 13.43 -38.35
N ALA A 16 -16.38 14.62 -38.48
CA ALA A 16 -15.66 15.84 -38.89
C ALA A 16 -15.04 16.63 -37.74
N GLY A 17 -15.41 16.33 -36.50
CA GLY A 17 -14.87 16.98 -35.30
C GLY A 17 -13.56 16.37 -34.76
N PHE A 18 -13.19 15.17 -35.19
CA PHE A 18 -12.01 14.48 -34.69
C PHE A 18 -10.80 14.48 -35.61
N ILE A 19 -10.93 15.02 -36.84
CA ILE A 19 -9.84 15.09 -37.85
C ILE A 19 -9.21 16.48 -37.95
N LEU A 20 -9.76 17.50 -37.28
CA LEU A 20 -9.22 18.88 -37.34
C LEU A 20 -8.24 19.22 -36.18
N ALA A 21 -7.94 18.30 -35.29
CA ALA A 21 -6.96 18.51 -34.20
C ALA A 21 -5.56 17.92 -34.50
N PHE A 22 -5.34 17.30 -35.66
CA PHE A 22 -4.06 16.62 -35.96
C PHE A 22 -3.29 17.14 -37.18
N THR A 23 -3.65 18.30 -37.75
CA THR A 23 -2.97 18.86 -38.94
C THR A 23 -2.65 20.34 -38.80
N MET A 24 -1.90 20.73 -37.78
CA MET A 24 -1.18 22.00 -37.76
C MET A 24 0.09 21.90 -36.91
N MET A 25 1.01 21.09 -37.34
CA MET A 25 2.44 21.25 -37.00
C MET A 25 3.29 20.65 -38.14
N ALA A 26 3.42 21.36 -39.20
CA ALA A 26 4.49 21.13 -40.18
C ALA A 26 4.83 22.42 -40.89
N VAL A 27 6.06 22.88 -40.69
CA VAL A 27 6.95 23.62 -41.59
C VAL A 27 6.67 25.11 -41.81
N VAL A 28 7.51 25.94 -41.19
CA VAL A 28 8.03 27.15 -41.88
C VAL A 28 9.55 27.21 -41.64
N PRO A 29 10.39 27.18 -42.68
CA PRO A 29 11.79 27.49 -42.53
C PRO A 29 11.95 29.00 -42.71
N HIS A 30 12.54 29.71 -41.76
CA HIS A 30 13.05 31.05 -41.99
C HIS A 30 14.57 31.05 -41.89
N ASN A 31 15.18 31.17 -43.07
CA ASN A 31 16.51 31.73 -43.24
C ASN A 31 16.50 33.21 -42.84
N LEU A 32 17.33 33.56 -41.86
CA LEU A 32 17.83 34.93 -41.72
C LEU A 32 19.33 34.87 -41.48
N THR A 33 20.04 35.32 -42.53
CA THR A 33 21.43 35.73 -42.50
C THR A 33 21.56 37.06 -41.78
N GLY A 34 22.53 37.20 -40.88
CA GLY A 34 22.89 38.46 -40.23
C GLY A 34 24.07 38.31 -39.28
N SER A 35 25.17 38.86 -39.62
CA SER A 35 26.54 38.83 -39.11
C SER A 35 26.77 39.36 -37.67
N PRO A 36 28.03 39.39 -37.16
CA PRO A 36 28.41 38.74 -35.92
C PRO A 36 28.71 39.78 -34.82
N GLY A 37 28.58 39.37 -33.58
CA GLY A 37 28.97 40.21 -32.46
C GLY A 37 29.02 39.48 -31.14
N THR A 38 30.22 39.31 -30.70
CA THR A 38 30.68 39.00 -29.34
C THR A 38 30.46 37.58 -28.82
N ASP A 39 31.53 36.79 -29.01
CA ASP A 39 31.83 35.58 -28.20
C ASP A 39 31.84 35.91 -26.70
N VAL A 40 30.84 35.40 -25.98
CA VAL A 40 31.02 35.15 -24.54
C VAL A 40 31.39 33.69 -24.46
N ALA A 41 32.65 33.44 -24.21
CA ALA A 41 33.20 32.12 -23.91
C ALA A 41 32.52 31.57 -22.68
N LEU A 42 31.67 30.58 -22.87
CA LEU A 42 31.22 29.69 -21.79
C LEU A 42 32.42 28.88 -21.33
N GLN A 43 32.92 29.21 -20.16
CA GLN A 43 33.91 28.38 -19.49
C GLN A 43 33.27 27.03 -19.18
N PRO A 44 33.95 25.89 -19.43
CA PRO A 44 33.44 24.60 -19.03
C PRO A 44 33.38 24.53 -17.48
N ILE A 45 32.20 24.35 -16.95
CA ILE A 45 32.01 24.02 -15.54
C ILE A 45 32.66 22.65 -15.33
N MET A 46 33.75 22.64 -14.55
CA MET A 46 34.42 21.40 -14.19
C MET A 46 33.43 20.49 -13.47
N HIS A 47 33.32 19.27 -13.99
CA HIS A 47 32.66 18.17 -13.27
C HIS A 47 33.37 17.96 -11.92
N GLN A 48 32.75 18.35 -10.84
CA GLN A 48 33.12 17.82 -9.53
C GLN A 48 32.44 16.47 -9.40
N ASN A 49 33.23 15.41 -9.41
CA ASN A 49 32.81 14.09 -8.93
C ASN A 49 32.49 14.25 -7.45
N VAL A 50 31.22 14.29 -7.11
CA VAL A 50 30.77 14.20 -5.72
C VAL A 50 30.82 12.72 -5.34
N THR A 51 31.95 12.27 -4.84
CA THR A 51 32.02 11.03 -4.06
C THR A 51 31.21 11.23 -2.80
N ALA A 52 30.35 10.25 -2.47
CA ALA A 52 29.58 10.18 -1.23
C ALA A 52 30.52 10.25 -0.01
N GLY A 53 30.77 11.43 0.49
CA GLY A 53 31.56 11.76 1.68
C GLY A 53 31.04 13.08 2.21
N SER A 54 30.42 13.06 3.38
CA SER A 54 30.09 14.13 4.33
C SER A 54 30.55 15.53 3.91
N GLY A 55 29.97 16.11 2.89
CA GLY A 55 30.29 17.48 2.47
C GLY A 55 29.06 18.06 1.79
N ASP A 56 28.62 19.18 2.29
CA ASP A 56 27.59 20.12 1.85
C ASP A 56 26.76 19.67 0.64
N LEU A 57 25.62 19.03 0.95
CA LEU A 57 24.55 18.80 -0.03
C LEU A 57 24.12 20.16 -0.60
N PRO A 58 23.81 20.26 -1.91
CA PRO A 58 23.35 21.50 -2.49
C PRO A 58 22.07 21.95 -1.78
N GLN A 59 22.18 23.02 -1.00
CA GLN A 59 21.05 23.68 -0.38
C GLN A 59 20.49 24.67 -1.39
N PHE A 60 19.21 24.53 -1.74
CA PHE A 60 18.53 25.45 -2.63
C PHE A 60 17.76 26.47 -1.79
N SER A 61 18.02 27.75 -2.06
CA SER A 61 17.34 28.86 -1.39
C SER A 61 15.92 29.11 -1.97
N SER A 62 15.63 28.56 -3.12
CA SER A 62 14.34 28.71 -3.80
C SER A 62 13.99 27.47 -4.66
N SER A 63 12.69 27.32 -4.95
CA SER A 63 12.21 26.29 -5.89
C SER A 63 12.76 26.48 -7.32
N ASP A 64 13.11 27.69 -7.72
CA ASP A 64 13.71 27.98 -9.03
C ASP A 64 15.16 27.48 -9.14
N GLU A 65 15.90 27.56 -8.07
CA GLU A 65 17.26 27.04 -7.99
C GLU A 65 17.27 25.50 -8.07
N ALA A 66 16.35 24.83 -7.34
CA ALA A 66 16.13 23.40 -7.44
C ALA A 66 15.71 22.96 -8.83
N ARG A 67 14.82 23.73 -9.51
CA ARG A 67 14.38 23.49 -10.91
C ARG A 67 15.53 23.60 -11.89
N THR A 68 16.38 24.60 -11.73
CA THR A 68 17.54 24.81 -12.59
C THR A 68 18.54 23.68 -12.43
N PHE A 69 18.76 23.23 -11.21
CA PHE A 69 19.59 22.08 -10.89
C PHE A 69 19.06 20.80 -11.54
N LEU A 70 17.76 20.47 -11.34
CA LEU A 70 17.14 19.30 -11.93
C LEU A 70 17.18 19.29 -13.47
N ARG A 71 17.13 20.46 -14.12
CA ARG A 71 17.26 20.57 -15.59
C ARG A 71 18.69 20.33 -16.09
N SER A 72 19.69 20.53 -15.27
CA SER A 72 21.11 20.47 -15.64
C SER A 72 21.79 19.13 -15.32
N HIS A 73 21.22 18.29 -14.46
CA HIS A 73 21.82 17.01 -14.03
C HIS A 73 21.30 15.84 -14.86
N ARG A 74 22.21 15.04 -15.36
CA ARG A 74 21.95 13.82 -16.14
C ARG A 74 22.85 12.69 -15.65
N GLU A 75 22.20 11.59 -15.23
CA GLU A 75 22.74 10.26 -14.93
C GLU A 75 23.68 10.13 -13.70
N GLY A 76 23.33 9.26 -12.76
CA GLY A 76 24.13 8.83 -11.62
C GLY A 76 23.46 7.85 -10.68
N ASP A 77 23.71 7.84 -9.45
CA ASP A 77 23.52 6.84 -8.42
C ASP A 77 22.04 6.55 -8.03
N ASP A 78 21.76 5.33 -7.57
CA ASP A 78 20.43 4.87 -7.08
C ASP A 78 20.05 5.43 -5.70
N THR A 79 20.92 6.25 -5.07
CA THR A 79 20.66 6.90 -3.78
C THR A 79 19.91 8.23 -3.97
N PRO A 80 18.86 8.51 -3.19
CA PRO A 80 18.16 9.79 -3.25
C PRO A 80 19.03 10.92 -2.72
N VAL A 81 19.06 12.03 -3.46
CA VAL A 81 19.77 13.24 -3.06
C VAL A 81 18.79 14.22 -2.42
N LEU A 82 19.17 14.80 -1.29
CA LEU A 82 18.35 15.79 -0.58
C LEU A 82 18.36 17.12 -1.33
N LEU A 83 17.21 17.58 -1.79
CA LEU A 83 17.02 18.88 -2.46
C LEU A 83 16.69 20.02 -1.49
N SER A 84 16.06 19.69 -0.37
CA SER A 84 15.65 20.65 0.65
C SER A 84 15.58 19.98 2.02
N GLU A 85 16.16 20.60 3.02
CA GLU A 85 16.13 20.07 4.40
C GLU A 85 14.73 20.16 5.06
N GLY A 86 13.78 20.86 4.46
CA GLY A 86 12.47 21.13 5.03
C GLY A 86 12.52 22.14 6.19
N SER A 87 11.37 22.60 6.64
CA SER A 87 11.27 23.43 7.83
C SER A 87 11.33 22.55 9.09
N ARG A 88 12.36 22.70 9.91
CA ARG A 88 12.47 21.99 11.20
C ARG A 88 11.76 22.78 12.30
N PRO A 89 10.91 22.15 13.13
CA PRO A 89 10.65 22.67 14.47
C PRO A 89 11.97 22.51 15.26
N GLY A 90 12.46 23.60 15.85
CA GLY A 90 13.80 23.70 16.41
C GLY A 90 14.13 22.61 17.44
N VAL A 91 15.14 21.82 17.13
CA VAL A 91 15.78 20.92 18.08
C VAL A 91 17.26 21.29 18.15
N SER A 92 17.69 21.72 19.33
CA SER A 92 19.08 22.05 19.65
C SER A 92 19.98 20.82 19.56
N GLN A 93 21.05 20.89 18.77
CA GLN A 93 22.13 19.91 18.75
C GLN A 93 22.82 19.87 20.10
N ILE A 94 22.91 18.71 20.71
CA ILE A 94 23.81 18.44 21.83
C ILE A 94 24.86 17.45 21.33
N ASN A 95 26.09 17.92 21.19
CA ASN A 95 27.26 17.06 20.96
C ASN A 95 27.47 16.19 22.20
N GLY A 96 27.26 14.88 22.11
CA GLY A 96 27.48 13.95 23.20
C GLY A 96 27.30 12.48 22.79
N THR A 97 28.01 11.63 23.53
CA THR A 97 27.83 10.17 23.45
C THR A 97 26.38 9.81 23.80
N ARG A 98 25.76 8.95 22.99
CA ARG A 98 24.37 8.49 23.16
C ARG A 98 24.36 7.08 23.68
N THR A 99 23.32 6.73 24.43
CA THR A 99 23.08 5.37 24.91
C THR A 99 22.02 4.70 24.02
N TRP A 100 22.31 3.49 23.59
CA TRP A 100 21.35 2.62 22.91
C TRP A 100 20.95 1.44 23.79
N ARG A 101 19.82 0.80 23.50
CA ARG A 101 19.34 -0.38 24.22
C ARG A 101 18.54 -1.30 23.31
N PHE A 102 18.58 -2.59 23.64
CA PHE A 102 17.88 -3.67 22.95
C PHE A 102 17.33 -4.66 23.97
N GLU A 103 16.05 -5.01 23.88
CA GLU A 103 15.40 -5.96 24.79
C GLU A 103 15.51 -7.38 24.24
N VAL A 104 15.85 -8.33 25.10
CA VAL A 104 16.08 -9.74 24.77
C VAL A 104 15.22 -10.63 25.64
N ASP A 105 14.46 -11.52 24.99
CA ASP A 105 13.74 -12.61 25.63
C ASP A 105 14.49 -13.92 25.37
N THR A 106 14.95 -14.58 26.44
CA THR A 106 15.71 -15.83 26.36
C THR A 106 14.86 -17.08 26.40
N SER A 107 13.54 -16.98 26.28
CA SER A 107 12.61 -18.11 26.34
C SER A 107 12.89 -19.20 25.29
N THR A 108 13.49 -18.83 24.16
CA THR A 108 13.87 -19.73 23.07
C THR A 108 15.35 -20.09 23.06
N PHE A 109 16.15 -19.52 23.98
CA PHE A 109 17.59 -19.76 24.04
C PHE A 109 17.90 -21.11 24.72
N LYS A 110 18.91 -21.79 24.22
CA LYS A 110 19.49 -22.97 24.89
C LYS A 110 20.55 -22.49 25.88
N PRO A 111 20.81 -23.24 26.99
CA PRO A 111 21.94 -22.92 27.86
C PRO A 111 23.25 -22.97 27.06
N ASP A 112 23.91 -21.80 26.91
CA ASP A 112 25.17 -21.64 26.18
C ASP A 112 25.77 -20.25 26.49
N GLU A 113 26.97 -20.01 25.98
CA GLU A 113 27.56 -18.68 25.89
C GLU A 113 27.11 -18.02 24.58
N TYR A 114 26.67 -16.78 24.66
CA TYR A 114 26.19 -16.00 23.52
C TYR A 114 27.04 -14.76 23.25
N ILE A 115 27.22 -14.46 21.98
CA ILE A 115 27.90 -13.27 21.49
C ILE A 115 26.84 -12.27 21.06
N VAL A 116 26.91 -11.05 21.59
CA VAL A 116 26.17 -9.89 21.08
C VAL A 116 27.09 -9.11 20.18
N MET A 117 26.66 -8.81 18.98
CA MET A 117 27.32 -7.91 18.04
C MET A 117 26.38 -6.76 17.68
N ALA A 118 26.78 -5.53 17.95
CA ALA A 118 26.07 -4.33 17.55
C ALA A 118 26.90 -3.59 16.49
N SER A 119 26.34 -3.43 15.30
CA SER A 119 27.01 -2.82 14.13
C SER A 119 26.21 -1.65 13.59
N ALA A 120 26.88 -0.57 13.21
CA ALA A 120 26.23 0.50 12.45
C ALA A 120 25.91 0.03 11.04
N VAL A 121 24.69 0.30 10.58
CA VAL A 121 24.24 -0.16 9.25
C VAL A 121 24.92 0.60 8.12
N MET A 122 25.25 1.87 8.34
CA MET A 122 25.79 2.78 7.32
C MET A 122 27.24 3.24 7.58
N GLN A 123 27.86 2.81 8.67
CA GLN A 123 29.20 3.28 9.08
C GLN A 123 30.02 2.10 9.59
N ASP A 124 31.34 2.20 9.48
CA ASP A 124 32.26 1.16 9.97
C ASP A 124 32.46 1.29 11.50
N ALA A 125 31.46 0.87 12.27
CA ALA A 125 31.51 0.83 13.72
C ALA A 125 30.82 -0.43 14.24
N THR A 126 31.52 -1.20 15.08
CA THR A 126 31.02 -2.45 15.67
C THR A 126 31.45 -2.57 17.12
N GLY A 127 30.53 -3.01 17.99
CA GLY A 127 30.80 -3.35 19.38
C GLY A 127 30.32 -4.77 19.68
N THR A 128 31.03 -5.48 20.56
CA THR A 128 30.69 -6.86 20.94
C THR A 128 30.71 -7.06 22.44
N ALA A 129 29.90 -7.98 22.95
CA ALA A 129 29.92 -8.47 24.32
C ALA A 129 29.51 -9.95 24.37
N LEU A 130 29.89 -10.61 25.47
CA LEU A 130 29.53 -12.01 25.74
C LEU A 130 28.63 -12.07 26.96
N PHE A 131 27.73 -13.05 26.99
CA PHE A 131 26.92 -13.40 28.15
C PHE A 131 26.53 -14.87 28.12
N ASN A 132 26.21 -15.45 29.30
CA ASN A 132 25.76 -16.83 29.39
C ASN A 132 24.26 -16.89 29.61
N VAL A 133 23.62 -17.87 29.01
CA VAL A 133 22.27 -18.33 29.35
C VAL A 133 22.39 -19.68 30.04
N LEU A 134 21.81 -19.76 31.24
CA LEU A 134 21.96 -20.90 32.15
C LEU A 134 20.59 -21.62 32.33
N GLU A 135 20.62 -22.89 32.73
CA GLU A 135 19.42 -23.56 33.20
C GLU A 135 19.01 -23.07 34.59
N ARG A 136 17.70 -22.93 34.84
CA ARG A 136 17.16 -22.37 36.10
C ARG A 136 17.52 -23.15 37.40
N SER A 137 18.22 -24.29 37.31
CA SER A 137 18.63 -25.12 38.45
C SER A 137 20.00 -24.78 39.04
N ALA A 138 20.72 -23.80 38.53
CA ALA A 138 22.08 -23.47 39.00
C ALA A 138 22.07 -22.38 40.09
N THR A 139 22.77 -22.60 41.18
CA THR A 139 22.89 -21.67 42.31
C THR A 139 23.88 -20.56 41.99
N LYS A 140 23.51 -19.32 42.24
CA LYS A 140 24.20 -18.09 41.87
C LYS A 140 25.48 -17.86 42.64
N VAL A 141 26.61 -17.61 41.97
CA VAL A 141 27.86 -17.08 42.55
C VAL A 141 27.97 -15.60 42.22
N PRO A 142 28.19 -14.67 43.16
CA PRO A 142 28.25 -13.24 42.88
C PRO A 142 29.58 -12.86 42.23
N GLY A 143 29.52 -12.28 40.99
CA GLY A 143 30.67 -11.73 40.30
C GLY A 143 30.86 -10.23 40.61
N GLN A 144 32.13 -9.83 40.82
CA GLN A 144 32.54 -8.47 41.15
C GLN A 144 32.31 -7.45 40.03
N VAL A 145 31.81 -6.26 40.40
CA VAL A 145 31.60 -5.11 39.53
C VAL A 145 32.92 -4.37 39.33
N GLN A 146 33.38 -4.23 38.10
CA GLN A 146 34.43 -3.28 37.73
C GLN A 146 33.85 -2.04 37.07
N GLN A 147 34.36 -0.86 37.46
CA GLN A 147 33.93 0.46 36.97
C GLN A 147 34.38 0.72 35.52
N PRO A 148 33.65 1.56 34.76
CA PRO A 148 33.98 1.87 33.36
C PRO A 148 35.21 2.77 33.24
N VAL A 149 36.04 2.49 32.22
CA VAL A 149 37.21 3.26 31.82
C VAL A 149 36.74 4.42 30.92
N PRO A 150 37.25 5.67 31.12
CA PRO A 150 36.92 6.79 30.24
C PRO A 150 37.59 6.65 28.88
N LEU A 151 36.80 6.82 27.82
CA LEU A 151 37.25 6.78 26.43
C LEU A 151 37.81 8.11 25.95
N PRO A 152 38.85 8.10 25.08
CA PRO A 152 39.40 9.31 24.46
C PRO A 152 38.46 9.84 23.35
N ALA A 153 38.40 11.15 23.17
CA ALA A 153 37.67 11.82 22.13
C ALA A 153 38.23 11.43 20.74
N THR A 154 37.53 10.61 19.99
CA THR A 154 37.88 10.22 18.63
C THR A 154 36.81 10.69 17.64
N THR A 155 37.29 11.22 16.50
CA THR A 155 36.46 11.64 15.36
C THR A 155 35.92 10.47 14.51
N ARG A 156 36.15 9.22 14.91
CA ARG A 156 35.59 8.01 14.24
C ARG A 156 34.28 7.59 14.89
N SER A 157 33.39 7.08 14.08
CA SER A 157 32.16 6.44 14.56
C SER A 157 32.50 5.24 15.44
N PHE A 158 31.81 5.11 16.57
CA PHE A 158 31.98 3.99 17.47
C PHE A 158 30.66 3.49 18.04
N ILE A 159 30.65 2.20 18.35
CA ILE A 159 29.59 1.55 19.12
C ILE A 159 30.26 0.72 20.22
N THR A 160 29.70 0.78 21.42
CA THR A 160 30.10 -0.11 22.53
C THR A 160 28.88 -0.91 22.98
N VAL A 161 29.11 -2.11 23.46
CA VAL A 161 28.12 -2.93 24.18
C VAL A 161 28.56 -2.98 25.63
N ASN A 162 27.68 -2.62 26.54
CA ASN A 162 27.95 -2.73 27.97
C ASN A 162 28.02 -4.20 28.38
N ARG A 163 28.74 -4.48 29.42
CA ARG A 163 28.84 -5.85 29.95
C ARG A 163 27.48 -6.38 30.34
N ILE A 164 27.18 -7.60 29.90
CA ILE A 164 25.94 -8.32 30.15
C ILE A 164 26.26 -9.40 31.22
N GLY A 165 25.40 -9.50 32.23
CA GLY A 165 25.51 -10.54 33.25
C GLY A 165 24.96 -11.89 32.75
N ASP A 166 25.10 -12.92 33.56
CA ASP A 166 24.49 -14.21 33.27
C ASP A 166 22.97 -14.14 33.44
N HIS A 167 22.25 -14.78 32.55
CA HIS A 167 20.78 -14.86 32.52
C HIS A 167 20.32 -16.33 32.49
N TYR A 168 19.05 -16.58 32.78
CA TYR A 168 18.46 -17.92 32.72
C TYR A 168 17.50 -18.02 31.54
N VAL A 169 17.29 -19.24 31.05
CA VAL A 169 16.25 -19.49 30.03
C VAL A 169 14.90 -18.98 30.51
N GLY A 170 14.26 -18.14 29.71
CA GLY A 170 13.00 -17.46 30.00
C GLY A 170 13.12 -16.13 30.74
N ASP A 171 14.34 -15.60 30.91
CA ASP A 171 14.55 -14.25 31.41
C ASP A 171 14.37 -13.23 30.26
N THR A 172 13.81 -12.06 30.60
CA THR A 172 13.81 -10.90 29.73
C THR A 172 14.77 -9.85 30.32
N PHE A 173 15.68 -9.33 29.50
CA PHE A 173 16.64 -8.32 29.92
C PHE A 173 16.99 -7.33 28.82
N THR A 174 17.58 -6.21 29.15
CA THR A 174 17.95 -5.16 28.21
C THR A 174 19.47 -5.08 28.03
N ILE A 175 19.93 -5.21 26.79
CA ILE A 175 21.31 -4.92 26.39
C ILE A 175 21.40 -3.40 26.16
N THR A 176 22.49 -2.80 26.64
CA THR A 176 22.74 -1.38 26.47
C THR A 176 24.16 -1.11 25.98
N GLY A 177 24.38 0.04 25.38
CA GLY A 177 25.70 0.47 24.94
C GLY A 177 25.76 1.97 24.68
N GLN A 178 26.92 2.43 24.25
CA GLN A 178 27.14 3.83 23.89
C GLN A 178 27.60 3.98 22.45
N THR A 179 27.28 5.11 21.83
CA THR A 179 27.64 5.44 20.46
C THR A 179 27.72 6.95 20.25
N ASN A 180 28.51 7.39 19.28
CA ASN A 180 28.52 8.77 18.77
C ASN A 180 27.76 8.91 17.42
N LEU A 181 27.09 7.86 16.98
CA LEU A 181 26.26 7.88 15.77
C LEU A 181 25.16 8.95 15.89
N ALA A 182 24.66 9.44 14.76
CA ALA A 182 23.54 10.38 14.73
C ALA A 182 22.26 9.73 15.32
N ALA A 183 21.27 10.53 15.69
CA ALA A 183 20.03 10.02 16.29
C ALA A 183 19.25 9.10 15.34
N ASP A 184 19.49 9.22 14.05
CA ASP A 184 18.78 8.51 12.99
C ASP A 184 19.60 7.36 12.38
N ASP A 185 20.84 7.16 12.83
CA ASP A 185 21.64 6.01 12.41
C ASP A 185 21.12 4.71 13.01
N GLU A 186 21.10 3.66 12.20
CA GLU A 186 20.65 2.34 12.60
C GLU A 186 21.80 1.50 13.18
N ILE A 187 21.50 0.78 14.25
CA ILE A 187 22.39 -0.20 14.86
C ILE A 187 21.74 -1.59 14.70
N LEU A 188 22.40 -2.46 13.95
CA LEU A 188 22.04 -3.87 13.85
C LEU A 188 22.56 -4.62 15.07
N VAL A 189 21.68 -5.23 15.86
CA VAL A 189 22.07 -6.09 16.99
C VAL A 189 21.82 -7.53 16.63
N GLN A 190 22.85 -8.36 16.71
CA GLN A 190 22.80 -9.80 16.45
C GLN A 190 23.26 -10.54 17.69
N ILE A 191 22.56 -11.61 18.04
CA ILE A 191 22.90 -12.49 19.17
C ILE A 191 22.95 -13.91 18.64
N TYR A 192 24.09 -14.57 18.78
CA TYR A 192 24.29 -15.96 18.34
C TYR A 192 25.10 -16.73 19.37
N SER A 193 24.85 -18.04 19.47
CA SER A 193 25.60 -18.92 20.34
C SER A 193 27.07 -18.95 19.94
N SER A 194 28.00 -18.84 20.88
CA SER A 194 29.44 -18.93 20.65
C SER A 194 29.87 -20.29 20.16
N SER A 195 29.08 -21.34 20.44
CA SER A 195 29.31 -22.71 19.93
C SER A 195 28.89 -22.90 18.48
N PHE A 196 28.20 -21.91 17.87
CA PHE A 196 27.78 -21.95 16.47
C PHE A 196 28.99 -21.81 15.53
N LYS A 197 29.38 -22.90 14.90
CA LYS A 197 30.34 -22.90 13.80
C LYS A 197 29.56 -22.97 12.49
N PRO A 198 29.55 -21.93 11.64
CA PRO A 198 28.93 -22.02 10.33
C PRO A 198 29.68 -23.01 9.45
N THR A 199 29.20 -24.23 9.34
CA THR A 199 29.64 -25.18 8.33
C THR A 199 28.83 -24.95 7.06
N GLN A 200 29.52 -24.72 5.95
CA GLN A 200 28.90 -24.80 4.63
C GLN A 200 28.38 -26.22 4.41
N LYS A 201 27.11 -26.46 4.74
CA LYS A 201 26.20 -27.43 4.12
C LYS A 201 24.91 -27.59 4.92
N SER A 202 23.82 -27.45 4.18
CA SER A 202 22.49 -27.99 4.43
C SER A 202 22.37 -29.03 5.55
N GLN A 203 21.84 -28.62 6.69
CA GLN A 203 20.93 -29.42 7.51
C GLN A 203 20.23 -28.49 8.50
N SER A 204 18.92 -28.69 8.65
CA SER A 204 18.05 -28.01 9.59
C SER A 204 18.58 -28.10 11.04
N GLY A 205 19.41 -27.15 11.41
CA GLY A 205 19.78 -26.93 12.81
C GLY A 205 18.94 -25.78 13.33
N GLU A 206 18.24 -26.04 14.45
CA GLU A 206 17.49 -24.99 15.14
C GLU A 206 18.45 -23.84 15.48
N PHE A 207 18.18 -22.65 14.93
CA PHE A 207 18.89 -21.43 15.27
C PHE A 207 18.40 -20.96 16.65
N SER A 208 19.25 -20.99 17.68
CA SER A 208 18.97 -20.39 18.96
C SER A 208 19.69 -19.05 19.05
N GLY A 209 18.97 -17.97 18.79
CA GLY A 209 19.48 -16.62 18.87
C GLY A 209 18.45 -15.60 18.37
N VAL A 210 18.69 -14.33 18.63
CA VAL A 210 17.84 -13.21 18.24
C VAL A 210 18.64 -12.23 17.40
N THR A 211 18.05 -11.77 16.30
CA THR A 211 18.59 -10.68 15.48
C THR A 211 17.58 -9.54 15.46
N GLY A 212 18.02 -8.33 15.70
CA GLY A 212 17.18 -7.15 15.65
C GLY A 212 17.97 -5.90 15.23
N THR A 213 17.29 -4.95 14.65
CA THR A 213 17.84 -3.64 14.33
C THR A 213 17.32 -2.61 15.32
N ILE A 214 18.20 -1.81 15.89
CA ILE A 214 17.85 -0.70 16.77
C ILE A 214 18.47 0.60 16.25
N ARG A 215 17.83 1.70 16.59
CA ARG A 215 18.30 3.03 16.23
C ARG A 215 18.82 3.74 17.46
N SER A 216 19.86 4.54 17.30
CA SER A 216 20.36 5.35 18.39
C SER A 216 19.38 6.48 18.69
N SER A 217 18.53 6.34 19.71
CA SER A 217 17.61 7.40 20.13
C SER A 217 18.14 8.16 21.33
N ALA A 218 17.92 9.47 21.34
CA ALA A 218 18.10 10.26 22.56
C ALA A 218 17.00 9.88 23.55
N TYR A 219 17.39 9.35 24.70
CA TYR A 219 16.49 8.85 25.72
C TYR A 219 15.74 9.97 26.43
N SER A 220 14.41 9.95 26.37
CA SER A 220 13.55 10.49 27.42
C SER A 220 12.98 9.31 28.22
N GLN A 221 13.00 9.40 29.55
CA GLN A 221 12.52 8.36 30.44
C GLN A 221 11.11 7.89 30.06
N PRO A 222 10.79 6.59 30.15
CA PRO A 222 9.44 6.14 29.88
C PRO A 222 8.51 6.71 30.96
N VAL A 223 7.60 7.56 30.51
CA VAL A 223 6.35 7.73 31.24
C VAL A 223 5.66 6.38 31.17
N PRO A 224 5.21 5.79 32.29
CA PRO A 224 4.44 4.55 32.23
C PRO A 224 3.33 4.73 31.22
N ALA A 225 3.27 3.86 30.23
CA ALA A 225 2.18 3.85 29.27
C ALA A 225 0.88 3.85 30.07
N PRO A 226 -0.04 4.79 29.85
CA PRO A 226 -1.36 4.65 30.42
C PRO A 226 -1.89 3.33 29.87
N THR A 227 -2.14 2.39 30.75
CA THR A 227 -2.93 1.21 30.41
C THR A 227 -4.13 1.73 29.65
N ALA A 228 -4.22 1.38 28.38
CA ALA A 228 -5.35 1.72 27.55
C ALA A 228 -6.58 1.17 28.26
N ALA A 229 -7.34 2.08 28.89
CA ALA A 229 -8.71 1.79 29.22
C ALA A 229 -9.41 1.69 27.86
N GLY A 230 -9.38 0.48 27.28
CA GLY A 230 -10.14 0.16 26.11
C GLY A 230 -11.59 0.51 26.38
N ALA A 231 -12.27 1.09 25.40
CA ALA A 231 -13.70 0.95 25.30
C ALA A 231 -14.03 -0.51 25.61
N PRO A 232 -15.11 -0.83 26.35
CA PRO A 232 -15.40 -2.21 26.72
C PRO A 232 -15.42 -3.04 25.46
N ALA A 233 -14.44 -3.95 25.33
CA ALA A 233 -14.42 -4.92 24.26
C ALA A 233 -15.76 -5.66 24.37
N THR A 234 -16.61 -5.46 23.39
CA THR A 234 -17.84 -6.25 23.31
C THR A 234 -17.37 -7.66 22.95
N ASP A 235 -17.77 -8.67 23.71
CA ASP A 235 -17.50 -10.10 23.39
C ASP A 235 -18.19 -10.54 22.07
N ARG A 236 -18.63 -9.58 21.23
CA ARG A 236 -19.38 -9.84 20.01
C ARG A 236 -18.45 -10.15 18.85
N THR A 237 -18.87 -11.12 18.05
CA THR A 237 -18.21 -11.42 16.78
C THR A 237 -18.71 -10.48 15.68
N TYR A 238 -17.80 -9.90 14.92
CA TYR A 238 -18.12 -9.07 13.75
C TYR A 238 -17.04 -9.20 12.68
N SER A 239 -17.40 -8.91 11.43
CA SER A 239 -16.47 -8.95 10.33
C SER A 239 -15.59 -7.71 10.32
N THR A 240 -14.31 -7.91 9.98
CA THR A 240 -13.35 -6.84 9.70
C THR A 240 -13.21 -6.62 8.20
N THR A 241 -12.54 -5.57 7.80
CA THR A 241 -12.19 -5.31 6.39
C THR A 241 -11.35 -6.46 5.84
N ASN A 242 -11.68 -6.91 4.63
CA ASN A 242 -10.85 -7.87 3.91
C ASN A 242 -9.58 -7.17 3.43
N VAL A 243 -8.43 -7.46 4.05
CA VAL A 243 -7.14 -6.84 3.79
C VAL A 243 -6.21 -7.77 3.02
N GLN A 244 -5.25 -7.20 2.29
CA GLN A 244 -4.26 -8.01 1.57
C GLN A 244 -3.27 -8.68 2.51
N VAL A 245 -2.74 -7.92 3.47
CA VAL A 245 -1.72 -8.38 4.43
C VAL A 245 -2.31 -8.37 5.83
N LYS A 246 -2.18 -9.49 6.54
CA LYS A 246 -2.61 -9.57 7.94
C LYS A 246 -1.84 -8.54 8.77
N GLU A 247 -2.53 -7.88 9.73
CA GLU A 247 -2.00 -6.84 10.61
C GLU A 247 -1.72 -5.48 9.93
N VAL A 248 -1.92 -5.36 8.64
CA VAL A 248 -1.91 -4.09 7.90
C VAL A 248 -3.34 -3.73 7.53
N ASP A 249 -3.98 -2.85 8.32
CA ASP A 249 -5.36 -2.43 8.06
C ASP A 249 -5.43 -1.52 6.83
N GLU A 250 -6.50 -1.70 6.08
CA GLU A 250 -6.83 -0.90 4.90
C GLU A 250 -8.05 -0.03 5.19
N ALA A 251 -8.01 1.21 4.74
CA ALA A 251 -9.16 2.10 4.82
C ALA A 251 -10.35 1.55 4.03
N ASP A 252 -11.55 1.77 4.55
CA ASP A 252 -12.78 1.36 3.87
C ASP A 252 -13.86 2.43 4.00
N ILE A 253 -14.97 2.29 3.28
CA ILE A 253 -16.14 3.17 3.38
C ILE A 253 -17.07 2.78 4.54
N VAL A 254 -16.82 1.64 5.19
CA VAL A 254 -17.55 1.19 6.38
C VAL A 254 -16.62 0.48 7.35
N LYS A 255 -16.76 0.77 8.64
CA LYS A 255 -16.11 0.07 9.75
C LYS A 255 -17.12 -0.15 10.88
N THR A 256 -16.87 -1.15 11.72
CA THR A 256 -17.70 -1.44 12.91
C THR A 256 -16.86 -1.90 14.09
N ASP A 257 -17.32 -1.63 15.30
CA ASP A 257 -16.78 -2.13 16.56
C ASP A 257 -17.66 -3.25 17.17
N GLY A 258 -18.62 -3.75 16.40
CA GLY A 258 -19.58 -4.76 16.87
C GLY A 258 -20.79 -4.19 17.62
N THR A 259 -20.85 -2.89 17.84
CA THR A 259 -22.00 -2.18 18.41
C THR A 259 -22.44 -1.06 17.50
N TYR A 260 -21.50 -0.24 17.08
CA TYR A 260 -21.70 0.87 16.19
C TYR A 260 -21.15 0.59 14.81
N VAL A 261 -21.72 1.25 13.83
CA VAL A 261 -21.30 1.18 12.42
C VAL A 261 -21.03 2.59 11.94
N TYR A 262 -19.88 2.78 11.32
CA TYR A 262 -19.40 4.06 10.79
C TYR A 262 -19.41 3.95 9.27
N VAL A 263 -20.21 4.78 8.59
CA VAL A 263 -20.51 4.66 7.17
C VAL A 263 -20.30 5.97 6.44
N LEU A 264 -19.57 5.93 5.33
CA LEU A 264 -19.41 7.04 4.41
C LEU A 264 -20.41 6.95 3.25
N THR A 265 -21.18 8.01 3.04
CA THR A 265 -22.05 8.16 1.86
C THR A 265 -22.00 9.60 1.37
N GLY A 266 -21.68 9.79 0.08
CA GLY A 266 -21.55 11.13 -0.46
C GLY A 266 -20.52 11.96 0.33
N ASN A 267 -20.95 13.09 0.89
CA ASN A 267 -20.11 13.94 1.73
C ASN A 267 -20.45 13.83 3.24
N HIS A 268 -21.05 12.70 3.65
CA HIS A 268 -21.46 12.46 5.04
C HIS A 268 -20.76 11.24 5.64
N LEU A 269 -20.48 11.34 6.93
CA LEU A 269 -20.19 10.20 7.81
C LEU A 269 -21.42 10.00 8.71
N HIS A 270 -22.07 8.86 8.59
CA HIS A 270 -23.13 8.43 9.49
C HIS A 270 -22.59 7.47 10.52
N ILE A 271 -22.89 7.72 11.78
CA ILE A 271 -22.63 6.81 12.89
C ILE A 271 -23.96 6.20 13.29
N LEU A 272 -24.02 4.88 13.27
CA LEU A 272 -25.25 4.13 13.52
C LEU A 272 -25.07 3.28 14.77
N LYS A 273 -26.12 3.16 15.58
CA LYS A 273 -26.24 2.00 16.47
C LYS A 273 -26.58 0.80 15.58
N GLY A 274 -25.64 -0.12 15.40
CA GLY A 274 -25.81 -1.27 14.50
C GLY A 274 -26.46 -2.48 15.19
N TYR A 275 -26.15 -2.69 16.47
CA TYR A 275 -26.63 -3.85 17.20
C TYR A 275 -27.25 -3.48 18.57
N PRO A 276 -28.35 -4.14 19.00
CA PRO A 276 -29.13 -5.14 18.21
C PRO A 276 -29.83 -4.52 17.01
N ALA A 277 -30.04 -5.30 15.94
CA ALA A 277 -30.59 -4.81 14.67
C ALA A 277 -32.02 -4.23 14.79
N THR A 278 -32.77 -4.64 15.83
CA THR A 278 -34.10 -4.10 16.13
C THR A 278 -34.07 -2.65 16.58
N ASP A 279 -32.93 -2.20 17.11
CA ASP A 279 -32.71 -0.85 17.62
C ASP A 279 -31.80 -0.04 16.69
N ALA A 280 -31.55 -0.56 15.49
CA ALA A 280 -30.66 0.08 14.54
C ALA A 280 -31.18 1.46 14.11
N GLY A 281 -30.32 2.46 14.13
CA GLY A 281 -30.66 3.84 13.78
C GLY A 281 -29.44 4.74 13.72
N ILE A 282 -29.55 5.82 12.97
CA ILE A 282 -28.53 6.87 12.91
C ILE A 282 -28.52 7.62 14.25
N ILE A 283 -27.35 7.68 14.89
CA ILE A 283 -27.17 8.41 16.15
C ILE A 283 -26.40 9.72 15.95
N SER A 284 -25.59 9.81 14.91
CA SER A 284 -24.86 11.04 14.57
C SER A 284 -24.59 11.09 13.07
N THR A 285 -24.54 12.29 12.51
CA THR A 285 -24.13 12.55 11.12
C THR A 285 -23.20 13.74 11.09
N LEU A 286 -22.02 13.57 10.50
CA LEU A 286 -21.07 14.64 10.20
C LEU A 286 -21.09 14.91 8.70
N GLN A 287 -21.17 16.20 8.34
CA GLN A 287 -21.09 16.66 6.95
C GLN A 287 -19.74 17.32 6.68
N PHE A 288 -19.15 17.05 5.52
CA PHE A 288 -17.85 17.56 5.10
C PHE A 288 -17.97 18.44 3.87
N SER A 289 -17.14 19.48 3.80
CA SER A 289 -17.01 20.32 2.60
C SER A 289 -16.22 19.66 1.48
N GLY A 290 -15.29 18.76 1.83
CA GLY A 290 -14.53 17.90 0.90
C GLY A 290 -15.27 16.62 0.55
N THR A 291 -14.60 15.75 -0.19
CA THR A 291 -15.10 14.44 -0.57
C THR A 291 -14.45 13.36 0.31
N PRO A 292 -15.17 12.80 1.29
CA PRO A 292 -14.69 11.66 2.07
C PRO A 292 -14.36 10.47 1.16
N GLN A 293 -13.19 9.87 1.35
CA GLN A 293 -12.71 8.76 0.55
C GLN A 293 -12.85 7.43 1.31
N SER A 294 -12.41 7.42 2.56
CA SER A 294 -12.32 6.19 3.34
C SER A 294 -12.10 6.49 4.83
N LEU A 295 -12.24 5.48 5.67
CA LEU A 295 -12.07 5.60 7.12
C LEU A 295 -11.37 4.38 7.73
N TYR A 296 -10.76 4.61 8.90
CA TYR A 296 -10.27 3.59 9.82
C TYR A 296 -10.96 3.71 11.16
N LEU A 297 -11.05 2.58 11.86
CA LEU A 297 -11.51 2.54 13.24
C LEU A 297 -10.47 1.80 14.08
N ASN A 298 -9.91 2.48 15.07
CA ASN A 298 -8.92 1.93 15.97
C ASN A 298 -9.32 2.23 17.42
N GLY A 299 -10.07 1.33 18.04
CA GLY A 299 -10.67 1.54 19.34
C GLY A 299 -11.57 2.77 19.37
N ASP A 300 -11.22 3.78 20.17
CA ASP A 300 -11.95 5.04 20.30
C ASP A 300 -11.51 6.13 19.31
N ARG A 301 -10.68 5.80 18.33
CA ARG A 301 -10.22 6.70 17.26
C ARG A 301 -10.83 6.30 15.92
N LEU A 302 -11.49 7.26 15.31
CA LEU A 302 -11.95 7.19 13.93
C LEU A 302 -11.08 8.12 13.09
N VAL A 303 -10.46 7.59 12.05
CA VAL A 303 -9.68 8.39 11.10
C VAL A 303 -10.43 8.47 9.79
N LEU A 304 -10.70 9.67 9.33
CA LEU A 304 -11.34 9.95 8.05
C LEU A 304 -10.31 10.52 7.07
N ILE A 305 -10.23 9.93 5.90
CA ILE A 305 -9.47 10.45 4.76
C ILE A 305 -10.44 11.15 3.84
N SER A 306 -10.15 12.41 3.50
CA SER A 306 -10.98 13.24 2.61
C SER A 306 -10.11 14.00 1.62
N SER A 307 -10.66 14.33 0.47
CA SER A 307 -9.99 15.16 -0.53
C SER A 307 -10.76 16.45 -0.75
N SER A 308 -10.04 17.55 -0.98
CA SER A 308 -10.61 18.81 -1.42
C SER A 308 -9.85 19.37 -2.60
N GLN A 309 -10.52 20.23 -3.36
CA GLN A 309 -9.90 20.96 -4.46
C GLN A 309 -10.06 22.45 -4.17
N ARG A 310 -8.95 23.17 -4.24
CA ARG A 310 -8.93 24.63 -4.16
C ARG A 310 -8.57 25.18 -5.53
N GLN A 311 -9.37 26.12 -6.03
CA GLN A 311 -9.04 26.89 -7.22
C GLN A 311 -8.41 28.21 -6.77
N ASP A 312 -7.13 28.37 -7.03
CA ASP A 312 -6.43 29.63 -6.79
C ASP A 312 -6.41 30.42 -8.11
N THR A 313 -6.95 31.63 -8.11
CA THR A 313 -7.02 32.48 -9.29
C THR A 313 -5.76 33.34 -9.35
N PHE A 314 -4.83 33.02 -10.24
CA PHE A 314 -3.70 33.88 -10.55
C PHE A 314 -4.00 34.68 -11.82
N GLY A 315 -4.11 35.99 -11.69
CA GLY A 315 -4.28 36.91 -12.83
C GLY A 315 -2.93 37.48 -13.27
N HIS A 316 -2.42 37.08 -14.42
CA HIS A 316 -1.33 37.79 -15.06
C HIS A 316 -1.94 38.75 -16.09
N CYS A 317 -1.95 40.05 -15.78
CA CYS A 317 -2.47 41.07 -16.68
C CYS A 317 -1.31 41.82 -17.33
N GLN A 318 -1.20 41.74 -18.65
CA GLN A 318 -0.40 42.65 -19.44
C GLN A 318 -1.32 43.74 -20.08
N PRO A 319 -0.80 44.92 -20.40
CA PRO A 319 -1.63 45.96 -21.04
C PRO A 319 -2.32 45.45 -22.30
N GLY A 320 -3.63 45.22 -22.20
CA GLY A 320 -4.48 44.76 -23.32
C GLY A 320 -4.84 43.27 -23.32
N SER A 321 -4.32 42.43 -22.41
CA SER A 321 -4.68 41.03 -22.30
C SER A 321 -4.49 40.52 -20.85
N CYS A 322 -5.56 40.00 -20.26
CA CYS A 322 -5.47 39.25 -18.99
C CYS A 322 -5.65 37.76 -19.30
N SER A 323 -4.64 36.96 -19.02
CA SER A 323 -4.81 35.50 -18.95
C SER A 323 -4.98 35.10 -17.48
N VAL A 324 -6.07 34.42 -17.15
CA VAL A 324 -6.30 33.85 -15.84
C VAL A 324 -6.00 32.37 -15.96
N THR A 325 -4.93 31.94 -15.32
CA THR A 325 -4.66 30.51 -15.12
C THR A 325 -5.20 30.13 -13.75
N ILE A 326 -6.03 29.11 -13.68
CA ILE A 326 -6.59 28.59 -12.43
C ILE A 326 -5.92 27.23 -12.18
N PRO A 327 -4.79 27.15 -11.45
CA PRO A 327 -4.28 25.88 -11.02
C PRO A 327 -5.24 25.28 -10.00
N VAL A 328 -5.59 24.02 -10.19
CA VAL A 328 -6.37 23.26 -9.23
C VAL A 328 -5.40 22.65 -8.23
N VAL A 329 -5.31 23.22 -7.04
CA VAL A 329 -4.54 22.62 -5.95
C VAL A 329 -5.42 21.56 -5.29
N GLN A 330 -4.98 20.32 -5.34
CA GLN A 330 -5.65 19.22 -4.65
C GLN A 330 -5.00 19.01 -3.29
N LYS A 331 -5.83 18.72 -2.29
CA LYS A 331 -5.40 18.49 -0.92
C LYS A 331 -6.04 17.23 -0.37
N THR A 332 -5.25 16.50 0.40
CA THR A 332 -5.68 15.33 1.17
C THR A 332 -5.79 15.72 2.63
N HIS A 333 -6.93 15.47 3.24
CA HIS A 333 -7.18 15.71 4.67
C HIS A 333 -7.20 14.39 5.42
N VAL A 334 -6.54 14.37 6.57
CA VAL A 334 -6.62 13.30 7.55
C VAL A 334 -7.24 13.87 8.82
N LEU A 335 -8.47 13.46 9.11
CA LEU A 335 -9.25 13.95 10.25
C LEU A 335 -9.35 12.83 11.29
N ILE A 336 -8.85 13.08 12.49
CA ILE A 336 -8.88 12.13 13.60
C ILE A 336 -9.94 12.55 14.60
N TYR A 337 -10.96 11.70 14.77
CA TYR A 337 -12.04 11.91 15.73
C TYR A 337 -11.88 10.99 16.94
N SER A 338 -12.28 11.48 18.09
CA SER A 338 -12.62 10.64 19.25
C SER A 338 -14.08 10.22 19.13
N VAL A 339 -14.31 8.93 19.14
CA VAL A 339 -15.63 8.30 19.13
C VAL A 339 -15.93 7.57 20.44
N LYS A 340 -15.34 8.03 21.56
CA LYS A 340 -15.70 7.57 22.92
C LYS A 340 -17.19 7.70 23.20
N ASP A 341 -17.78 8.78 22.71
CA ASP A 341 -19.21 8.98 22.63
C ASP A 341 -19.59 9.05 21.15
N PRO A 342 -20.09 7.97 20.56
CA PRO A 342 -20.43 7.96 19.14
C PRO A 342 -21.59 8.88 18.75
N ALA A 343 -22.40 9.33 19.70
CA ALA A 343 -23.44 10.32 19.48
C ALA A 343 -22.87 11.74 19.31
N HIS A 344 -21.70 12.01 19.91
CA HIS A 344 -21.02 13.31 19.87
C HIS A 344 -19.54 13.13 19.50
N PRO A 345 -19.22 12.72 18.27
CA PRO A 345 -17.83 12.54 17.84
C PRO A 345 -17.09 13.88 17.86
N ALA A 346 -15.91 13.91 18.47
CA ALA A 346 -15.12 15.11 18.63
C ALA A 346 -13.86 15.07 17.76
N LEU A 347 -13.63 16.09 16.92
CA LEU A 347 -12.39 16.23 16.17
C LEU A 347 -11.23 16.46 17.15
N VAL A 348 -10.23 15.60 17.11
CA VAL A 348 -9.04 15.63 17.98
C VAL A 348 -7.85 16.25 17.27
N ARG A 349 -7.69 15.93 15.97
CA ARG A 349 -6.57 16.39 15.17
C ARG A 349 -6.95 16.43 13.69
N GLU A 350 -6.50 17.45 13.01
CA GLU A 350 -6.66 17.63 11.57
C GLU A 350 -5.30 17.82 10.94
N MET A 351 -5.08 17.14 9.83
CA MET A 351 -3.90 17.32 9.00
C MET A 351 -4.34 17.54 7.56
N GLU A 352 -3.66 18.46 6.88
CA GLU A 352 -3.85 18.77 5.48
C GLU A 352 -2.53 18.55 4.76
N LEU A 353 -2.56 17.72 3.73
CA LEU A 353 -1.41 17.33 2.93
C LEU A 353 -1.62 17.87 1.51
N ASP A 354 -0.63 18.56 0.97
CA ASP A 354 -0.70 18.92 -0.44
C ASP A 354 -0.61 17.65 -1.29
N GLY A 355 -1.41 17.60 -2.36
CA GLY A 355 -1.45 16.50 -3.32
C GLY A 355 -2.72 15.66 -3.29
N VAL A 356 -2.81 14.81 -4.31
CA VAL A 356 -3.90 13.86 -4.52
C VAL A 356 -3.71 12.66 -3.61
N TYR A 357 -4.76 12.26 -2.89
CA TYR A 357 -4.77 11.01 -2.15
C TYR A 357 -4.47 9.83 -3.07
N LYS A 358 -3.44 9.06 -2.72
CA LYS A 358 -3.08 7.84 -3.43
C LYS A 358 -3.47 6.60 -2.64
N ASP A 359 -2.94 6.47 -1.44
CA ASP A 359 -3.23 5.31 -0.58
C ASP A 359 -2.89 5.59 0.88
N THR A 360 -3.47 4.79 1.76
CA THR A 360 -3.12 4.75 3.19
C THR A 360 -3.11 3.32 3.70
N ARG A 361 -2.30 3.07 4.72
CA ARG A 361 -2.29 1.81 5.48
C ARG A 361 -2.11 2.11 6.96
N MET A 362 -2.70 1.28 7.81
CA MET A 362 -2.54 1.43 9.26
C MET A 362 -1.98 0.15 9.88
N ILE A 363 -0.88 0.31 10.63
CA ILE A 363 -0.25 -0.77 11.40
C ILE A 363 -0.28 -0.36 12.87
N GLY A 364 -1.05 -1.09 13.68
CA GLY A 364 -1.31 -0.68 15.06
C GLY A 364 -2.01 0.70 15.10
N SER A 365 -1.39 1.69 15.75
CA SER A 365 -1.86 3.10 15.77
C SER A 365 -1.18 3.98 14.73
N MET A 366 -0.25 3.43 13.96
CA MET A 366 0.53 4.19 12.98
C MET A 366 -0.19 4.21 11.63
N LEU A 367 -0.61 5.38 11.19
CA LEU A 367 -1.17 5.62 9.86
C LEU A 367 -0.04 6.05 8.92
N TYR A 368 0.17 5.29 7.87
CA TYR A 368 1.04 5.61 6.74
C TYR A 368 0.20 6.14 5.59
N PHE A 369 0.67 7.18 4.92
CA PHE A 369 -0.05 7.80 3.79
C PHE A 369 0.89 8.06 2.62
N VAL A 370 0.31 8.05 1.42
CA VAL A 370 0.96 8.39 0.16
C VAL A 370 0.08 9.38 -0.58
N THR A 371 0.66 10.51 -1.00
CA THR A 371 0.01 11.51 -1.85
C THR A 371 0.88 11.84 -3.04
N ASP A 372 0.25 12.06 -4.21
CA ASP A 372 0.92 12.45 -5.44
C ASP A 372 0.68 13.94 -5.74
N ASN A 373 1.71 14.66 -6.16
CA ASN A 373 1.64 16.07 -6.51
C ASN A 373 2.44 16.32 -7.81
N TYR A 374 1.94 17.23 -8.63
CA TYR A 374 2.65 17.69 -9.82
C TYR A 374 3.36 18.99 -9.54
N LEU A 375 4.65 19.07 -9.85
CA LEU A 375 5.39 20.32 -9.80
C LEU A 375 5.15 21.07 -11.11
N ASP A 376 4.46 22.22 -11.02
CA ASP A 376 4.38 23.14 -12.15
C ASP A 376 5.73 23.86 -12.34
N LEU A 377 6.50 23.39 -13.31
CA LEU A 377 7.82 23.95 -13.61
C LEU A 377 7.75 25.32 -14.32
N TYR A 378 6.57 25.77 -14.73
CA TYR A 378 6.38 26.99 -15.49
C TYR A 378 5.65 28.09 -14.69
N GLY A 379 5.07 27.75 -13.54
CA GLY A 379 4.43 28.70 -12.64
C GLY A 379 5.44 29.43 -11.74
N ASP A 380 5.19 30.71 -11.46
CA ASP A 380 6.09 31.54 -10.62
C ASP A 380 6.03 31.19 -9.12
N ASP A 381 5.01 30.42 -8.66
CA ASP A 381 4.69 30.18 -7.24
C ASP A 381 4.61 28.70 -6.83
N ALA A 382 5.11 27.75 -7.60
CA ALA A 382 5.06 26.34 -7.24
C ALA A 382 6.07 26.00 -6.15
N GLY A 383 5.64 26.05 -4.91
CA GLY A 383 6.38 25.53 -3.75
C GLY A 383 6.41 24.00 -3.72
N PHE A 384 7.30 23.44 -2.90
CA PHE A 384 7.24 22.00 -2.59
C PHE A 384 6.00 21.69 -1.73
N PRO A 385 5.45 20.46 -1.84
CA PRO A 385 4.26 20.07 -1.08
C PRO A 385 4.44 20.26 0.42
N GLY A 386 3.49 20.92 1.03
CA GLY A 386 3.45 21.19 2.46
C GLY A 386 2.56 20.21 3.22
N VAL A 387 2.72 20.21 4.53
CA VAL A 387 1.86 19.53 5.50
C VAL A 387 1.43 20.55 6.55
N TYR A 388 0.13 20.70 6.74
CA TYR A 388 -0.43 21.39 7.88
C TYR A 388 -0.92 20.38 8.91
N ASP A 389 -0.64 20.63 10.17
CA ASP A 389 -1.06 19.83 11.32
C ASP A 389 -1.66 20.78 12.38
N SER A 390 -2.89 20.57 12.74
CA SER A 390 -3.59 21.43 13.72
C SER A 390 -2.91 21.52 15.08
N SER A 391 -2.05 20.55 15.40
CA SER A 391 -1.27 20.50 16.65
C SER A 391 0.10 21.15 16.54
N HIS A 392 0.68 21.29 15.32
CA HIS A 392 2.10 21.69 15.12
C HIS A 392 2.27 22.81 14.10
N GLY A 393 1.20 23.21 13.38
CA GLY A 393 1.26 24.20 12.32
C GLY A 393 1.73 23.62 10.98
N SER A 394 2.14 24.52 10.06
CA SER A 394 2.56 24.15 8.72
C SER A 394 4.06 23.84 8.67
N SER A 395 4.40 22.83 7.88
CA SER A 395 5.79 22.44 7.59
C SER A 395 5.93 22.00 6.13
N VAL A 396 7.13 22.09 5.59
CA VAL A 396 7.47 21.51 4.30
C VAL A 396 8.38 20.32 4.56
N PRO A 397 8.00 19.10 4.17
CA PRO A 397 8.84 17.92 4.33
C PRO A 397 10.14 18.04 3.53
N PRO A 398 11.22 17.35 3.94
CA PRO A 398 12.43 17.22 3.12
C PRO A 398 12.10 16.63 1.74
N VAL A 399 12.72 17.18 0.70
CA VAL A 399 12.48 16.78 -0.70
C VAL A 399 13.72 16.11 -1.26
N TYR A 400 13.53 14.94 -1.84
CA TYR A 400 14.58 14.10 -2.43
C TYR A 400 14.34 13.89 -3.91
N TYR A 401 15.40 13.77 -4.70
CA TYR A 401 15.32 13.29 -6.08
C TYR A 401 16.34 12.17 -6.31
N PHE A 402 16.09 11.39 -7.36
CA PHE A 402 17.05 10.42 -7.85
C PHE A 402 17.73 11.00 -9.09
N ASP A 403 19.05 10.90 -9.17
CA ASP A 403 19.82 11.37 -10.31
C ASP A 403 19.60 10.42 -11.50
N ARG A 404 18.52 10.64 -12.22
CA ARG A 404 18.09 9.84 -13.39
C ARG A 404 17.47 10.73 -14.45
N ASN A 405 17.47 10.22 -15.69
CA ASN A 405 16.85 10.92 -16.82
C ASN A 405 15.32 10.74 -16.76
N ASP A 406 14.65 11.58 -15.98
CA ASP A 406 13.19 11.58 -15.84
C ASP A 406 12.57 12.72 -16.61
N GLN A 407 11.42 12.45 -17.26
CA GLN A 407 10.64 13.47 -17.98
C GLN A 407 9.35 13.87 -17.23
N GLU A 408 9.02 13.18 -16.14
CA GLU A 408 7.82 13.47 -15.36
C GLU A 408 8.20 14.10 -14.01
N TYR A 409 7.80 15.34 -13.83
CA TYR A 409 8.05 16.10 -12.60
C TYR A 409 6.95 15.88 -11.56
N SER A 410 6.70 14.61 -11.27
CA SER A 410 5.73 14.22 -10.25
C SER A 410 6.42 13.93 -8.92
N LEU A 411 5.83 14.46 -7.86
CA LEU A 411 6.28 14.34 -6.49
C LEU A 411 5.37 13.38 -5.75
N THR A 412 5.94 12.38 -5.11
CA THR A 412 5.21 11.51 -4.19
C THR A 412 5.63 11.85 -2.76
N ALA A 413 4.70 12.30 -1.93
CA ALA A 413 4.92 12.49 -0.52
C ALA A 413 4.49 11.23 0.24
N ILE A 414 5.39 10.74 1.11
CA ILE A 414 5.17 9.58 1.96
C ILE A 414 5.33 10.03 3.40
N GLY A 415 4.36 9.69 4.24
CA GLY A 415 4.42 10.09 5.64
C GLY A 415 3.77 9.10 6.58
N ALA A 416 3.98 9.36 7.88
CA ALA A 416 3.42 8.58 8.97
C ALA A 416 2.99 9.48 10.11
N VAL A 417 1.92 9.08 10.78
CA VAL A 417 1.42 9.73 11.99
C VAL A 417 0.86 8.69 12.96
N ASP A 418 1.19 8.80 14.23
CA ASP A 418 0.48 8.06 15.27
C ASP A 418 -0.84 8.78 15.57
N ILE A 419 -1.95 8.07 15.34
CA ILE A 419 -3.31 8.62 15.53
C ILE A 419 -3.69 8.78 17.01
N ARG A 420 -2.88 8.26 17.93
CA ARG A 420 -3.11 8.32 19.38
C ARG A 420 -2.15 9.27 20.10
N ALA A 421 -1.04 9.58 19.46
CA ALA A 421 0.00 10.44 20.02
C ALA A 421 -0.10 11.87 19.50
N THR A 422 0.69 12.76 20.10
CA THR A 422 0.74 14.18 19.76
C THR A 422 2.00 14.56 18.98
N GLU A 423 2.85 13.59 18.63
CA GLU A 423 4.05 13.84 17.83
C GLU A 423 3.69 14.41 16.44
N PRO A 424 4.57 15.28 15.89
CA PRO A 424 4.36 15.83 14.55
C PRO A 424 4.34 14.75 13.49
N VAL A 425 3.64 15.04 12.40
CA VAL A 425 3.66 14.21 11.18
C VAL A 425 5.09 14.06 10.68
N LYS A 426 5.51 12.84 10.40
CA LYS A 426 6.79 12.54 9.77
C LYS A 426 6.55 12.31 8.29
N ALA A 427 7.03 13.18 7.43
CA ALA A 427 6.85 13.05 5.99
C ALA A 427 8.15 13.33 5.23
N LYS A 428 8.26 12.75 4.04
CA LYS A 428 9.32 12.98 3.06
C LYS A 428 8.70 13.01 1.68
N THR A 429 9.24 13.83 0.80
CA THR A 429 8.78 13.97 -0.57
C THR A 429 9.86 13.51 -1.54
N PHE A 430 9.47 12.76 -2.56
CA PHE A 430 10.38 12.16 -3.53
C PHE A 430 9.93 12.47 -4.96
N PHE A 431 10.88 12.79 -5.83
CA PHE A 431 10.65 12.84 -7.28
C PHE A 431 10.75 11.42 -7.85
N ILE A 432 9.64 10.68 -7.88
CA ILE A 432 9.62 9.30 -8.35
C ILE A 432 8.53 9.00 -9.39
N GLY A 433 7.81 10.01 -9.84
CA GLY A 433 6.67 9.83 -10.76
C GLY A 433 5.34 9.75 -10.03
N SER A 434 4.28 9.55 -10.78
CA SER A 434 2.89 9.44 -10.31
C SER A 434 2.28 8.09 -10.71
N ASP A 435 1.05 7.84 -10.26
CA ASP A 435 0.26 6.64 -10.59
C ASP A 435 0.86 5.30 -10.15
N GLY A 436 1.76 5.33 -9.18
CA GLY A 436 2.34 4.13 -8.58
C GLY A 436 1.30 3.25 -7.89
N ILE A 437 1.51 1.93 -7.89
CA ILE A 437 0.78 0.97 -7.09
C ILE A 437 1.47 0.87 -5.73
N VAL A 438 0.72 1.06 -4.65
CA VAL A 438 1.23 0.96 -3.28
C VAL A 438 0.96 -0.44 -2.73
N TYR A 439 1.99 -1.06 -2.17
CA TYR A 439 1.91 -2.29 -1.39
C TYR A 439 2.60 -2.07 -0.05
N VAL A 440 1.99 -2.55 1.03
CA VAL A 440 2.58 -2.41 2.36
C VAL A 440 2.56 -3.76 3.07
N SER A 441 3.74 -4.20 3.48
CA SER A 441 3.92 -5.29 4.43
C SER A 441 3.98 -4.75 5.86
N THR A 442 4.20 -5.60 6.83
CA THR A 442 4.42 -5.16 8.23
C THR A 442 5.72 -4.37 8.41
N ASN A 443 6.70 -4.51 7.49
CA ASN A 443 8.04 -3.95 7.62
C ASN A 443 8.37 -2.90 6.56
N ASN A 444 7.72 -2.96 5.39
CA ASN A 444 8.09 -2.12 4.26
C ASN A 444 6.87 -1.56 3.52
N LEU A 445 7.04 -0.34 2.99
CA LEU A 445 6.14 0.25 2.01
C LEU A 445 6.84 0.24 0.66
N TYR A 446 6.15 -0.28 -0.35
CA TYR A 446 6.60 -0.38 -1.74
C TYR A 446 5.75 0.51 -2.63
N ILE A 447 6.41 1.24 -3.52
CA ILE A 447 5.75 2.00 -4.58
C ILE A 447 6.27 1.48 -5.92
N ALA A 448 5.36 0.95 -6.73
CA ALA A 448 5.66 0.42 -8.06
C ALA A 448 5.15 1.39 -9.13
N ILE A 449 6.07 2.03 -9.86
CA ILE A 449 5.75 3.08 -10.83
C ILE A 449 6.05 2.57 -12.25
N PRO A 450 5.07 2.57 -13.17
CA PRO A 450 5.33 2.25 -14.57
C PRO A 450 6.34 3.24 -15.18
N ALA A 451 7.33 2.72 -15.86
CA ALA A 451 8.34 3.52 -16.56
C ALA A 451 8.47 3.10 -18.02
N ALA A 452 8.87 4.02 -18.87
CA ALA A 452 9.26 3.68 -20.24
C ALA A 452 10.64 3.01 -20.21
N GLY A 453 10.77 1.85 -20.85
CA GLY A 453 12.08 1.20 -21.01
C GLY A 453 13.03 2.06 -21.86
N ASN A 454 14.32 1.75 -21.81
CA ASN A 454 15.38 2.48 -22.51
C ASN A 454 15.15 2.59 -24.03
N ASP A 455 14.41 1.66 -24.62
CA ASP A 455 14.05 1.63 -26.04
C ASP A 455 12.70 2.30 -26.35
N ARG A 456 12.01 2.87 -25.34
CA ARG A 456 10.65 3.44 -25.40
C ARG A 456 9.56 2.45 -25.87
N VAL A 457 9.86 1.20 -25.99
CA VAL A 457 8.97 0.16 -26.48
C VAL A 457 8.64 -0.86 -25.42
N THR A 458 9.62 -1.28 -24.65
CA THR A 458 9.41 -2.16 -23.48
C THR A 458 8.91 -1.32 -22.29
N ARG A 459 7.82 -1.77 -21.69
CA ARG A 459 7.35 -1.20 -20.41
C ARG A 459 8.09 -1.88 -19.29
N THR A 460 8.56 -1.10 -18.35
CA THR A 460 9.18 -1.57 -17.11
C THR A 460 8.43 -0.99 -15.92
N THR A 461 8.69 -1.52 -14.74
CA THR A 461 8.19 -0.95 -13.49
C THR A 461 9.36 -0.70 -12.56
N GLU A 462 9.48 0.52 -12.10
CA GLU A 462 10.39 0.90 -11.02
C GLU A 462 9.76 0.62 -9.67
N LEU A 463 10.54 0.06 -8.78
CA LEU A 463 10.14 -0.32 -7.43
C LEU A 463 10.94 0.52 -6.43
N TYR A 464 10.27 1.24 -5.57
CA TYR A 464 10.86 2.00 -4.47
C TYR A 464 10.46 1.38 -3.15
N VAL A 465 11.41 1.19 -2.26
CA VAL A 465 11.22 0.52 -0.97
C VAL A 465 11.53 1.48 0.17
N PHE A 466 10.61 1.57 1.10
CA PHE A 466 10.74 2.38 2.31
C PHE A 466 10.52 1.47 3.52
N ALA A 467 11.55 1.30 4.35
CA ALA A 467 11.43 0.57 5.59
C ALA A 467 10.54 1.34 6.58
N LEU A 468 9.67 0.60 7.24
CA LEU A 468 8.72 1.09 8.24
C LEU A 468 9.22 0.69 9.63
N ASP A 469 9.37 1.67 10.52
CA ASP A 469 9.76 1.42 11.89
C ASP A 469 9.11 2.47 12.80
N GLU A 470 8.05 2.09 13.51
CA GLU A 470 7.32 2.94 14.47
C GLU A 470 7.05 4.37 13.94
N GLY A 471 6.55 4.46 12.70
CA GLY A 471 6.30 5.74 12.02
C GLY A 471 7.52 6.44 11.44
N ARG A 472 8.70 5.86 11.51
CA ARG A 472 9.85 6.29 10.73
C ARG A 472 9.78 5.65 9.33
N LEU A 473 10.02 6.46 8.32
CA LEU A 473 10.07 6.06 6.92
C LEU A 473 11.49 6.26 6.41
N THR A 474 12.18 5.17 6.09
CA THR A 474 13.55 5.22 5.58
C THR A 474 13.59 4.60 4.19
N TYR A 475 14.06 5.37 3.21
CA TYR A 475 14.35 4.81 1.89
C TYR A 475 15.38 3.70 2.04
N SER A 476 15.10 2.53 1.47
CA SER A 476 15.96 1.35 1.57
C SER A 476 16.63 1.00 0.26
N ALA A 477 15.86 0.91 -0.82
CA ALA A 477 16.37 0.47 -2.11
C ALA A 477 15.43 0.85 -3.25
N ARG A 478 15.98 0.79 -4.47
CA ARG A 478 15.25 0.90 -5.75
C ARG A 478 15.58 -0.30 -6.62
N GLY A 479 14.60 -0.78 -7.36
CA GLY A 479 14.74 -1.86 -8.32
C GLY A 479 13.97 -1.60 -9.60
N LEU A 480 14.25 -2.41 -10.60
CA LEU A 480 13.57 -2.37 -11.89
C LEU A 480 13.14 -3.80 -12.26
N VAL A 481 11.90 -3.94 -12.69
CA VAL A 481 11.37 -5.20 -13.24
C VAL A 481 10.75 -4.95 -14.61
N ASP A 482 10.84 -5.94 -15.49
CA ASP A 482 10.22 -5.87 -16.79
C ASP A 482 8.70 -6.01 -16.66
N GLY A 483 7.95 -5.25 -17.50
CA GLY A 483 6.50 -5.31 -17.57
C GLY A 483 5.80 -4.40 -16.57
N THR A 484 4.49 -4.53 -16.50
CA THR A 484 3.60 -3.71 -15.64
C THR A 484 2.80 -4.60 -14.69
N LEU A 485 2.52 -4.07 -13.51
CA LEU A 485 1.69 -4.72 -12.50
C LEU A 485 0.20 -4.45 -12.78
N SER A 486 -0.67 -5.40 -12.41
CA SER A 486 -2.12 -5.23 -12.53
C SER A 486 -2.71 -4.45 -11.34
N ASN A 487 -2.26 -4.75 -10.12
CA ASN A 487 -2.71 -4.13 -8.87
C ASN A 487 -1.77 -4.53 -7.71
N GLN A 488 -2.11 -4.13 -6.49
CA GLN A 488 -1.34 -4.44 -5.28
C GLN A 488 -1.10 -5.93 -5.04
N PHE A 489 -2.03 -6.82 -5.43
CA PHE A 489 -1.88 -8.28 -5.30
C PHE A 489 -0.81 -8.88 -6.23
N SER A 490 -0.29 -8.09 -7.16
CA SER A 490 0.87 -8.46 -7.98
C SER A 490 2.20 -8.38 -7.22
N MET A 491 2.18 -7.88 -5.98
CA MET A 491 3.34 -7.79 -5.08
C MET A 491 3.09 -8.54 -3.78
N ASP A 492 4.16 -9.10 -3.22
CA ASP A 492 4.16 -9.75 -1.92
C ASP A 492 5.57 -9.80 -1.34
N GLU A 493 5.69 -9.60 -0.04
CA GLU A 493 6.95 -9.75 0.69
C GLU A 493 6.95 -11.03 1.51
N SER A 494 8.00 -11.84 1.34
CA SER A 494 8.17 -13.07 2.10
C SER A 494 9.64 -13.39 2.32
N GLY A 495 10.02 -13.69 3.57
CA GLY A 495 11.38 -14.03 3.92
C GLY A 495 12.40 -12.92 3.58
N GLY A 496 12.00 -11.65 3.65
CA GLY A 496 12.83 -10.50 3.30
C GLY A 496 13.02 -10.29 1.79
N ASN A 497 12.31 -11.03 0.94
CA ASN A 497 12.34 -10.88 -0.52
C ASN A 497 11.02 -10.30 -1.01
N LEU A 498 11.08 -9.41 -2.00
CA LEU A 498 9.92 -8.95 -2.75
C LEU A 498 9.66 -9.89 -3.93
N ARG A 499 8.42 -10.33 -4.07
CA ARG A 499 7.94 -11.18 -5.16
C ARG A 499 6.98 -10.37 -6.01
N VAL A 500 7.21 -10.30 -7.32
CA VAL A 500 6.46 -9.44 -8.24
C VAL A 500 6.00 -10.21 -9.46
N ALA A 501 4.72 -10.09 -9.81
CA ALA A 501 4.13 -10.65 -11.03
C ALA A 501 3.79 -9.52 -12.00
N THR A 502 4.31 -9.58 -13.23
CA THR A 502 4.16 -8.55 -14.26
C THR A 502 3.64 -9.10 -15.58
N THR A 503 2.90 -8.28 -16.30
CA THR A 503 2.57 -8.50 -17.72
C THR A 503 3.62 -7.80 -18.57
N LEU A 504 4.32 -8.56 -19.39
CA LEU A 504 5.24 -8.07 -20.42
C LEU A 504 4.45 -7.69 -21.66
N GLN A 505 4.93 -6.68 -22.38
CA GLN A 505 4.44 -6.29 -23.70
C GLN A 505 5.64 -6.15 -24.64
N ASP A 506 5.64 -6.88 -25.75
CA ASP A 506 6.67 -6.71 -26.78
C ASP A 506 6.39 -5.52 -27.69
N ASN A 507 7.29 -5.29 -28.65
CA ASN A 507 7.24 -4.18 -29.60
C ASN A 507 6.06 -4.22 -30.56
N SER A 508 5.33 -5.33 -30.65
CA SER A 508 4.25 -5.51 -31.63
C SER A 508 3.00 -4.69 -31.29
N GLN A 509 2.87 -4.20 -30.05
CA GLN A 509 1.68 -3.57 -29.51
C GLN A 509 0.38 -4.39 -29.72
N SER A 510 0.51 -5.61 -30.21
CA SER A 510 -0.58 -6.59 -30.33
C SER A 510 -0.71 -7.38 -29.04
N ARG A 511 -1.90 -7.93 -28.79
CA ARG A 511 -2.08 -8.85 -27.65
C ARG A 511 -1.21 -10.11 -27.78
N ASP A 512 -0.83 -10.51 -29.00
CA ASP A 512 0.02 -11.65 -29.24
C ASP A 512 1.45 -11.46 -28.71
N GLY A 513 1.88 -10.21 -28.49
CA GLY A 513 3.16 -9.85 -27.87
C GLY A 513 3.13 -9.77 -26.34
N GLN A 514 2.03 -10.17 -25.70
CA GLN A 514 1.95 -10.21 -24.24
C GLN A 514 2.45 -11.54 -23.68
N SER A 515 3.00 -11.51 -22.47
CA SER A 515 3.29 -12.70 -21.67
C SER A 515 3.39 -12.29 -20.19
N SER A 516 3.45 -13.26 -19.30
CA SER A 516 3.57 -12.99 -17.87
C SER A 516 4.94 -13.42 -17.35
N LYS A 517 5.44 -12.68 -16.35
CA LYS A 517 6.73 -12.93 -15.69
C LYS A 517 6.56 -12.78 -14.19
N VAL A 518 7.26 -13.64 -13.43
CA VAL A 518 7.41 -13.50 -11.99
C VAL A 518 8.88 -13.24 -11.70
N THR A 519 9.15 -12.22 -10.91
CA THR A 519 10.50 -11.78 -10.51
C THR A 519 10.58 -11.78 -8.98
N ILE A 520 11.66 -12.32 -8.43
CA ILE A 520 11.97 -12.30 -7.00
C ILE A 520 13.20 -11.44 -6.80
N LEU A 521 13.10 -10.46 -5.91
CA LEU A 521 14.17 -9.51 -5.59
C LEU A 521 14.55 -9.63 -4.11
N ASP A 522 15.83 -9.41 -3.81
CA ASP A 522 16.31 -9.33 -2.43
C ASP A 522 15.97 -7.98 -1.76
N ASP A 523 16.41 -7.80 -0.52
CA ASP A 523 16.24 -6.58 0.28
C ASP A 523 16.89 -5.33 -0.35
N ARG A 524 17.85 -5.51 -1.26
CA ARG A 524 18.50 -4.46 -2.06
C ARG A 524 17.92 -4.32 -3.46
N MET A 525 16.76 -4.89 -3.69
CA MET A 525 16.08 -4.91 -4.99
C MET A 525 16.90 -5.52 -6.14
N ARG A 526 17.86 -6.41 -5.86
CA ARG A 526 18.58 -7.17 -6.86
C ARG A 526 17.78 -8.42 -7.21
N ILE A 527 17.66 -8.71 -8.50
CA ILE A 527 16.94 -9.91 -8.98
C ILE A 527 17.67 -11.16 -8.53
N LEU A 528 17.00 -12.00 -7.76
CA LEU A 528 17.46 -13.31 -7.34
C LEU A 528 17.11 -14.39 -8.36
N GLY A 529 15.88 -14.39 -8.85
CA GLY A 529 15.40 -15.37 -9.82
C GLY A 529 14.15 -14.90 -10.53
N THR A 530 13.88 -15.52 -11.67
CA THR A 530 12.71 -15.22 -12.49
C THR A 530 12.14 -16.47 -13.12
N VAL A 531 10.83 -16.48 -13.34
CA VAL A 531 10.16 -17.38 -14.27
C VAL A 531 9.32 -16.55 -15.23
N GLY A 532 9.52 -16.70 -16.51
CA GLY A 532 8.89 -15.89 -17.55
C GLY A 532 8.33 -16.72 -18.70
N ASN A 533 7.87 -16.03 -19.73
CA ASN A 533 7.16 -16.60 -20.88
C ASN A 533 5.93 -17.44 -20.47
N LEU A 534 5.25 -16.99 -19.40
CA LEU A 534 4.03 -17.61 -18.95
C LEU A 534 2.87 -17.10 -19.81
N ALA A 535 2.02 -18.02 -20.27
CA ALA A 535 0.83 -17.72 -21.07
C ALA A 535 1.08 -16.71 -22.21
N PRO A 536 1.87 -17.04 -23.25
CA PRO A 536 2.07 -16.15 -24.38
C PRO A 536 0.76 -15.71 -25.02
N GLY A 537 0.64 -14.42 -25.33
CA GLY A 537 -0.58 -13.79 -25.85
C GLY A 537 -1.61 -13.41 -24.77
N GLN A 538 -1.27 -13.54 -23.48
CA GLN A 538 -2.19 -13.29 -22.36
C GLN A 538 -1.61 -12.31 -21.36
N GLN A 539 -2.50 -11.56 -20.69
CA GLN A 539 -2.15 -10.67 -19.58
C GLN A 539 -2.63 -11.23 -18.24
N ILE A 540 -2.03 -10.77 -17.16
CA ILE A 540 -2.44 -11.11 -15.78
C ILE A 540 -3.78 -10.45 -15.46
N TYR A 541 -4.74 -11.24 -14.99
CA TYR A 541 -6.02 -10.79 -14.46
C TYR A 541 -6.08 -10.86 -12.94
N ALA A 542 -5.51 -11.89 -12.35
CA ALA A 542 -5.39 -12.01 -10.90
C ALA A 542 -4.08 -12.67 -10.50
N ALA A 543 -3.54 -12.23 -9.38
CA ALA A 543 -2.41 -12.84 -8.71
C ALA A 543 -2.75 -13.02 -7.23
N ARG A 544 -2.34 -14.15 -6.62
CA ARG A 544 -2.47 -14.36 -5.19
C ARG A 544 -1.30 -15.16 -4.66
N PHE A 545 -0.50 -14.51 -3.84
CA PHE A 545 0.57 -15.17 -3.09
C PHE A 545 -0.01 -15.84 -1.84
N MET A 546 0.40 -17.06 -1.58
CA MET A 546 0.02 -17.86 -0.41
C MET A 546 1.21 -18.68 0.06
N GLY A 547 1.84 -18.24 1.15
CA GLY A 547 3.08 -18.85 1.62
C GLY A 547 4.13 -18.90 0.51
N ASP A 548 4.66 -20.07 0.22
CA ASP A 548 5.71 -20.26 -0.78
C ASP A 548 5.20 -20.47 -2.21
N ARG A 549 3.97 -20.02 -2.51
CA ARG A 549 3.35 -20.20 -3.82
C ARG A 549 2.72 -18.93 -4.34
N LEU A 550 2.66 -18.81 -5.67
CA LEU A 550 1.85 -17.84 -6.37
C LEU A 550 0.83 -18.59 -7.23
N TYR A 551 -0.42 -18.16 -7.11
CA TYR A 551 -1.52 -18.53 -7.99
C TYR A 551 -1.76 -17.37 -8.95
N LEU A 552 -1.60 -17.63 -10.26
CA LEU A 552 -1.65 -16.61 -11.28
C LEU A 552 -2.71 -16.96 -12.32
N VAL A 553 -3.66 -16.05 -12.51
CA VAL A 553 -4.68 -16.16 -13.55
C VAL A 553 -4.33 -15.24 -14.69
N THR A 554 -4.21 -15.80 -15.88
CA THR A 554 -4.08 -15.06 -17.13
C THR A 554 -5.28 -15.34 -18.03
N PHE A 555 -5.58 -14.51 -19.00
CA PHE A 555 -6.75 -14.70 -19.85
C PHE A 555 -6.59 -14.14 -21.25
N ARG A 556 -7.07 -14.93 -22.24
CA ARG A 556 -7.39 -14.48 -23.60
C ARG A 556 -8.77 -15.01 -24.04
N GLU A 557 -8.98 -16.30 -24.00
CA GLU A 557 -10.25 -17.01 -24.33
C GLU A 557 -10.59 -18.10 -23.31
N THR A 558 -9.56 -18.74 -22.75
CA THR A 558 -9.65 -19.71 -21.66
C THR A 558 -8.67 -19.26 -20.57
N ASP A 559 -9.01 -19.54 -19.33
CA ASP A 559 -8.29 -19.12 -18.13
C ASP A 559 -7.33 -20.20 -17.64
N PRO A 560 -6.01 -20.11 -17.90
CA PRO A 560 -5.07 -20.93 -17.15
C PRO A 560 -4.84 -20.31 -15.77
N LEU A 561 -5.12 -21.10 -14.73
CA LEU A 561 -4.64 -20.87 -13.36
C LEU A 561 -3.30 -21.57 -13.21
N PHE A 562 -2.22 -20.83 -13.13
CA PHE A 562 -0.89 -21.36 -12.87
C PHE A 562 -0.64 -21.48 -11.36
N VAL A 563 0.05 -22.57 -10.99
CA VAL A 563 0.63 -22.75 -9.65
C VAL A 563 2.15 -22.64 -9.79
N ILE A 564 2.73 -21.62 -9.14
CA ILE A 564 4.16 -21.30 -9.25
C ILE A 564 4.81 -21.51 -7.89
N ASP A 565 5.88 -22.30 -7.85
CA ASP A 565 6.71 -22.53 -6.67
C ASP A 565 7.71 -21.38 -6.46
N LEU A 566 7.74 -20.85 -5.25
CA LEU A 566 8.61 -19.76 -4.83
C LEU A 566 9.50 -20.13 -3.64
N VAL A 567 9.53 -21.40 -3.23
CA VAL A 567 10.38 -21.91 -2.13
C VAL A 567 11.85 -21.56 -2.34
N ASN A 568 12.34 -21.73 -3.57
CA ASN A 568 13.69 -21.31 -3.93
C ASN A 568 13.63 -19.96 -4.68
N PRO A 569 13.96 -18.84 -4.02
CA PRO A 569 13.89 -17.52 -4.64
C PRO A 569 14.81 -17.35 -5.85
N ARG A 570 15.85 -18.21 -6.00
CA ARG A 570 16.76 -18.16 -7.14
C ARG A 570 16.29 -19.00 -8.33
N ASN A 571 15.30 -19.86 -8.14
CA ASN A 571 14.80 -20.74 -9.19
C ASN A 571 13.29 -20.98 -9.02
N PRO A 572 12.45 -19.95 -9.21
CA PRO A 572 11.00 -20.13 -9.23
C PRO A 572 10.59 -20.99 -10.42
N THR A 573 9.62 -21.90 -10.23
CA THR A 573 9.19 -22.85 -11.26
C THR A 573 7.68 -23.01 -11.31
N VAL A 574 7.14 -23.29 -12.51
CA VAL A 574 5.72 -23.67 -12.67
C VAL A 574 5.56 -25.13 -12.23
N LEU A 575 4.67 -25.37 -11.28
CA LEU A 575 4.34 -26.70 -10.78
C LEU A 575 3.18 -27.34 -11.55
N GLY A 576 2.18 -26.57 -11.90
CA GLY A 576 0.99 -27.04 -12.59
C GLY A 576 0.14 -25.91 -13.16
N GLU A 577 -0.81 -26.28 -14.00
CA GLU A 577 -1.77 -25.35 -14.58
C GLU A 577 -3.15 -26.02 -14.68
N LEU A 578 -4.21 -25.20 -14.59
CA LEU A 578 -5.60 -25.62 -14.76
C LEU A 578 -6.29 -24.71 -15.77
N HIS A 579 -6.80 -25.28 -16.84
CA HIS A 579 -7.57 -24.54 -17.84
C HIS A 579 -9.06 -24.67 -17.57
N ILE A 580 -9.74 -23.53 -17.42
CA ILE A 580 -11.20 -23.46 -17.22
C ILE A 580 -11.81 -22.37 -18.11
N PRO A 581 -13.08 -22.49 -18.53
CA PRO A 581 -13.78 -21.42 -19.25
C PRO A 581 -13.99 -20.18 -18.37
N GLY A 582 -13.84 -19.00 -18.95
CA GLY A 582 -13.97 -17.73 -18.24
C GLY A 582 -12.69 -17.32 -17.52
N PHE A 583 -12.75 -16.35 -16.62
CA PHE A 583 -11.59 -15.85 -15.89
C PHE A 583 -11.96 -15.32 -14.49
N SER A 584 -11.01 -15.44 -13.58
CA SER A 584 -11.07 -14.82 -12.24
C SER A 584 -10.32 -13.50 -12.24
N GLN A 585 -10.96 -12.44 -11.75
CA GLN A 585 -10.36 -11.11 -11.56
C GLN A 585 -9.89 -10.90 -10.11
N TYR A 586 -10.41 -11.69 -9.18
CA TYR A 586 -10.00 -11.71 -7.80
C TYR A 586 -9.87 -13.16 -7.30
N LEU A 587 -8.80 -13.44 -6.56
CA LEU A 587 -8.55 -14.71 -5.90
C LEU A 587 -8.48 -14.49 -4.39
N HIS A 588 -9.28 -15.29 -3.66
CA HIS A 588 -9.30 -15.27 -2.19
C HIS A 588 -8.88 -16.64 -1.63
N PRO A 589 -7.93 -16.70 -0.69
CA PRO A 589 -7.61 -17.95 -0.01
C PRO A 589 -8.80 -18.42 0.84
N TYR A 590 -9.30 -19.63 0.58
CA TYR A 590 -10.21 -20.29 1.50
C TYR A 590 -9.44 -20.92 2.67
N ASP A 591 -8.36 -21.63 2.34
CA ASP A 591 -7.38 -22.19 3.28
C ASP A 591 -6.05 -22.42 2.54
N ALA A 592 -5.12 -23.18 3.12
CA ALA A 592 -3.81 -23.45 2.52
C ALA A 592 -3.87 -24.23 1.20
N THR A 593 -5.00 -24.89 0.91
CA THR A 593 -5.16 -25.82 -0.23
C THR A 593 -6.35 -25.48 -1.13
N HIS A 594 -7.11 -24.44 -0.83
CA HIS A 594 -8.27 -24.05 -1.63
C HIS A 594 -8.31 -22.55 -1.88
N LEU A 595 -8.77 -22.17 -3.06
CA LEU A 595 -8.96 -20.80 -3.51
C LEU A 595 -10.38 -20.55 -3.98
N ILE A 596 -10.91 -19.37 -3.67
CA ILE A 596 -12.15 -18.86 -4.24
C ILE A 596 -11.80 -17.84 -5.32
N GLY A 597 -12.25 -18.06 -6.55
CA GLY A 597 -12.15 -17.12 -7.65
C GLY A 597 -13.47 -16.37 -7.87
N VAL A 598 -13.38 -15.06 -8.10
CA VAL A 598 -14.50 -14.23 -8.52
C VAL A 598 -14.16 -13.57 -9.84
N GLY A 599 -15.04 -13.72 -10.83
CA GLY A 599 -14.77 -13.23 -12.17
C GLY A 599 -15.97 -13.29 -13.09
N LYS A 600 -15.71 -13.57 -14.36
CA LYS A 600 -16.75 -13.65 -15.40
C LYS A 600 -16.63 -14.91 -16.23
N GLU A 601 -17.76 -15.35 -16.82
CA GLU A 601 -17.80 -16.49 -17.73
C GLU A 601 -17.04 -16.24 -19.04
N SER A 602 -17.00 -14.99 -19.47
CA SER A 602 -16.27 -14.48 -20.62
C SER A 602 -16.18 -12.95 -20.52
N THR A 603 -15.51 -12.30 -21.46
CA THR A 603 -15.45 -10.82 -21.51
C THR A 603 -16.82 -10.15 -21.56
N GLN A 604 -17.84 -10.83 -22.10
CA GLN A 604 -19.21 -10.35 -22.19
C GLN A 604 -20.21 -11.22 -21.39
N GLY A 605 -19.72 -12.22 -20.68
CA GLY A 605 -20.55 -13.15 -19.90
C GLY A 605 -21.07 -12.59 -18.58
N GLY A 606 -21.85 -13.43 -17.89
CA GLY A 606 -22.32 -13.18 -16.53
C GLY A 606 -21.19 -13.29 -15.49
N LEU A 607 -21.53 -13.06 -14.24
CA LEU A 607 -20.61 -13.27 -13.11
C LEU A 607 -20.37 -14.77 -12.89
N LYS A 608 -19.18 -15.10 -12.40
CA LYS A 608 -18.79 -16.45 -12.03
C LYS A 608 -18.08 -16.41 -10.66
N ILE A 609 -18.41 -17.36 -9.81
CA ILE A 609 -17.60 -17.75 -8.66
C ILE A 609 -17.12 -19.18 -8.84
N ALA A 610 -15.89 -19.46 -8.46
CA ALA A 610 -15.27 -20.77 -8.61
C ALA A 610 -14.52 -21.16 -7.35
N LEU A 611 -14.52 -22.43 -7.00
CA LEU A 611 -13.74 -23.00 -5.91
C LEU A 611 -12.73 -23.97 -6.49
N PHE A 612 -11.46 -23.75 -6.20
CA PHE A 612 -10.35 -24.55 -6.68
C PHE A 612 -9.72 -25.34 -5.54
N ASP A 613 -9.45 -26.61 -5.78
CA ASP A 613 -8.52 -27.41 -4.97
C ASP A 613 -7.12 -27.35 -5.61
N VAL A 614 -6.17 -26.87 -4.81
CA VAL A 614 -4.77 -26.71 -5.18
C VAL A 614 -3.86 -27.53 -4.26
N ALA A 615 -4.40 -28.53 -3.53
CA ALA A 615 -3.62 -29.42 -2.68
C ALA A 615 -2.60 -30.21 -3.50
N ASN A 616 -3.02 -30.75 -4.64
CA ASN A 616 -2.11 -31.31 -5.63
C ASN A 616 -1.66 -30.22 -6.59
N VAL A 617 -0.53 -29.63 -6.32
CA VAL A 617 0.04 -28.49 -7.08
C VAL A 617 0.33 -28.79 -8.55
N HIS A 618 0.54 -30.08 -8.90
CA HIS A 618 0.78 -30.50 -10.28
C HIS A 618 -0.49 -30.77 -11.05
N ASN A 619 -1.62 -30.92 -10.36
CA ASN A 619 -2.89 -31.18 -10.97
C ASN A 619 -4.02 -30.49 -10.16
N PRO A 620 -4.02 -29.15 -10.11
CA PRO A 620 -5.12 -28.41 -9.50
C PRO A 620 -6.43 -28.68 -10.26
N PHE A 621 -7.57 -28.61 -9.56
CA PHE A 621 -8.84 -28.83 -10.21
C PHE A 621 -9.95 -27.91 -9.66
N LEU A 622 -11.00 -27.75 -10.47
CA LEU A 622 -12.20 -27.03 -10.13
C LEU A 622 -13.14 -27.93 -9.30
N VAL A 623 -13.38 -27.55 -8.06
CA VAL A 623 -14.35 -28.27 -7.17
C VAL A 623 -15.78 -27.95 -7.55
N ASP A 624 -16.10 -26.66 -7.70
CA ASP A 624 -17.44 -26.18 -8.03
C ASP A 624 -17.38 -24.78 -8.66
N GLU A 625 -18.38 -24.46 -9.47
CA GLU A 625 -18.60 -23.10 -9.97
C GLU A 625 -20.09 -22.72 -9.93
N LYS A 626 -20.36 -21.44 -9.75
CA LYS A 626 -21.70 -20.87 -9.90
C LYS A 626 -21.65 -19.69 -10.87
N LYS A 627 -22.55 -19.75 -11.84
CA LYS A 627 -22.80 -18.68 -12.79
C LYS A 627 -23.96 -17.83 -12.30
N LEU A 628 -23.77 -16.53 -12.27
CA LEU A 628 -24.69 -15.58 -11.64
C LEU A 628 -25.13 -14.52 -12.66
N GLY A 629 -26.37 -14.67 -13.13
CA GLY A 629 -26.97 -13.80 -14.13
C GLY A 629 -26.34 -13.90 -15.52
N GLY A 630 -26.84 -13.11 -16.44
CA GLY A 630 -26.39 -13.04 -17.84
C GLY A 630 -25.44 -11.87 -18.12
N PRO A 631 -25.18 -11.59 -19.41
CA PRO A 631 -24.35 -10.48 -19.86
C PRO A 631 -24.76 -9.15 -19.27
N GLY A 632 -23.80 -8.42 -18.72
CA GLY A 632 -24.00 -7.15 -18.02
C GLY A 632 -24.15 -7.28 -16.50
N SER A 633 -24.23 -8.52 -15.94
CA SER A 633 -24.11 -8.75 -14.50
C SER A 633 -22.73 -8.34 -14.00
N ASP A 634 -22.65 -7.79 -12.78
CA ASP A 634 -21.44 -7.19 -12.24
C ASP A 634 -21.36 -7.33 -10.71
N SER A 635 -20.15 -7.17 -10.16
CA SER A 635 -19.89 -7.15 -8.72
C SER A 635 -18.85 -6.10 -8.37
N GLU A 636 -19.03 -5.43 -7.25
CA GLU A 636 -18.02 -4.52 -6.69
C GLU A 636 -16.73 -5.26 -6.37
N ALA A 637 -16.80 -6.53 -5.95
CA ALA A 637 -15.64 -7.36 -5.61
C ALA A 637 -14.68 -7.63 -6.80
N LEU A 638 -15.09 -7.35 -8.04
CA LEU A 638 -14.20 -7.43 -9.21
C LEU A 638 -13.21 -6.26 -9.28
N ARG A 639 -13.49 -5.15 -8.57
CA ARG A 639 -12.70 -3.92 -8.58
C ARG A 639 -12.11 -3.57 -7.22
N ASP A 640 -12.82 -3.94 -6.16
CA ASP A 640 -12.43 -3.65 -4.79
C ASP A 640 -12.63 -4.91 -3.92
N HIS A 641 -11.51 -5.53 -3.55
CA HIS A 641 -11.51 -6.75 -2.75
C HIS A 641 -12.20 -6.59 -1.38
N LYS A 642 -12.31 -5.36 -0.85
CA LYS A 642 -12.99 -5.06 0.41
C LYS A 642 -14.52 -5.29 0.33
N ALA A 643 -15.06 -5.36 -0.89
CA ALA A 643 -16.46 -5.75 -1.10
C ALA A 643 -16.72 -7.26 -0.96
N PHE A 644 -15.67 -8.08 -0.97
CA PHE A 644 -15.75 -9.52 -0.81
C PHE A 644 -15.74 -9.88 0.67
N LEU A 645 -16.89 -10.27 1.22
CA LEU A 645 -16.98 -10.75 2.59
C LEU A 645 -16.88 -12.27 2.63
N PHE A 646 -15.84 -12.78 3.28
CA PHE A 646 -15.67 -14.19 3.54
C PHE A 646 -15.31 -14.45 5.00
N ASP A 647 -15.98 -15.41 5.61
CA ASP A 647 -15.71 -15.92 6.94
C ASP A 647 -15.82 -17.44 6.96
N ARG A 648 -14.70 -18.10 7.14
CA ARG A 648 -14.60 -19.55 7.14
C ARG A 648 -15.31 -20.20 8.32
N GLU A 649 -15.20 -19.59 9.52
CA GLU A 649 -15.79 -20.14 10.75
C GLU A 649 -17.31 -20.08 10.71
N LYS A 650 -17.87 -19.00 10.18
CA LYS A 650 -19.30 -18.85 9.95
C LYS A 650 -19.79 -19.59 8.70
N ASN A 651 -18.89 -20.16 7.92
CA ASN A 651 -19.20 -20.72 6.61
C ASN A 651 -20.02 -19.72 5.77
N LEU A 652 -19.49 -18.53 5.60
CA LEU A 652 -20.19 -17.39 5.02
C LEU A 652 -19.36 -16.76 3.91
N LEU A 653 -19.93 -16.69 2.73
CA LEU A 653 -19.46 -15.88 1.61
C LEU A 653 -20.59 -14.96 1.19
N VAL A 654 -20.35 -13.64 1.17
CA VAL A 654 -21.31 -12.66 0.66
C VAL A 654 -20.67 -11.89 -0.48
N LEU A 655 -21.36 -11.88 -1.60
CA LEU A 655 -20.92 -11.20 -2.82
C LEU A 655 -21.95 -10.13 -3.20
N PRO A 656 -21.63 -8.83 -3.07
CA PRO A 656 -22.42 -7.75 -3.64
C PRO A 656 -22.54 -7.89 -5.15
N THR A 657 -23.76 -7.81 -5.68
CA THR A 657 -24.01 -8.08 -7.10
C THR A 657 -25.07 -7.17 -7.68
N ARG A 658 -24.89 -6.86 -8.95
CA ARG A 658 -25.93 -6.39 -9.86
C ARG A 658 -26.14 -7.48 -10.90
N ILE A 659 -27.32 -8.05 -10.93
CA ILE A 659 -27.67 -9.17 -11.79
C ILE A 659 -28.60 -8.72 -12.90
N VAL A 660 -28.25 -9.10 -14.13
CA VAL A 660 -29.06 -8.96 -15.31
C VAL A 660 -29.61 -10.35 -15.68
N GLU A 661 -30.90 -10.50 -15.67
CA GLU A 661 -31.58 -11.74 -16.05
C GLU A 661 -32.10 -11.61 -17.48
N ASP A 662 -31.76 -12.57 -18.34
CA ASP A 662 -32.35 -12.65 -19.68
C ASP A 662 -33.78 -13.20 -19.56
N THR A 663 -34.72 -12.31 -19.65
CA THR A 663 -36.15 -12.73 -19.80
C THR A 663 -36.37 -13.14 -21.22
N THR A 664 -36.52 -14.47 -21.42
CA THR A 664 -37.01 -15.17 -22.65
C THR A 664 -36.89 -14.47 -24.00
N TYR A 665 -36.53 -15.22 -25.01
CA TYR A 665 -36.16 -14.93 -26.41
C TYR A 665 -37.01 -13.90 -27.20
N HIS A 666 -38.02 -13.28 -26.59
CA HIS A 666 -38.93 -12.32 -27.24
C HIS A 666 -39.21 -11.03 -26.45
N SER A 667 -38.61 -10.83 -25.27
CA SER A 667 -38.81 -9.60 -24.48
C SER A 667 -37.63 -8.67 -24.64
N LEU A 668 -37.86 -7.44 -25.09
CA LEU A 668 -36.90 -6.34 -25.12
C LEU A 668 -36.60 -5.79 -23.71
N THR A 669 -37.19 -6.35 -22.66
CA THR A 669 -37.02 -5.91 -21.27
C THR A 669 -36.10 -6.88 -20.52
N ARG A 670 -34.89 -6.40 -20.18
CA ARG A 670 -33.98 -7.09 -19.25
C ARG A 670 -34.45 -6.83 -17.83
N SER A 671 -34.67 -7.88 -17.03
CA SER A 671 -34.84 -7.73 -15.59
C SER A 671 -33.49 -7.49 -14.93
N VAL A 672 -33.40 -6.46 -14.12
CA VAL A 672 -32.19 -6.12 -13.36
C VAL A 672 -32.53 -6.06 -11.88
N TRP A 673 -31.73 -6.69 -11.05
CA TRP A 673 -31.80 -6.48 -9.61
C TRP A 673 -30.40 -6.26 -9.01
N GLY A 674 -30.33 -5.47 -7.95
CA GLY A 674 -29.11 -5.22 -7.19
C GLY A 674 -29.28 -5.66 -5.75
N GLY A 675 -28.20 -6.23 -5.18
CA GLY A 675 -28.20 -6.75 -3.84
C GLY A 675 -26.95 -7.58 -3.55
N ALA A 676 -27.12 -8.69 -2.85
CA ALA A 676 -26.02 -9.61 -2.57
C ALA A 676 -26.49 -11.07 -2.61
N TYR A 677 -25.63 -11.94 -3.12
CA TYR A 677 -25.72 -13.39 -2.90
C TYR A 677 -25.04 -13.77 -1.61
N VAL A 678 -25.62 -14.71 -0.88
CA VAL A 678 -25.08 -15.28 0.36
C VAL A 678 -24.92 -16.78 0.18
N PHE A 679 -23.67 -17.24 0.26
CA PHE A 679 -23.32 -18.65 0.11
C PHE A 679 -22.70 -19.22 1.39
N GLY A 680 -22.86 -20.53 1.57
CA GLY A 680 -21.96 -21.37 2.35
C GLY A 680 -20.92 -21.96 1.40
N VAL A 681 -19.69 -22.14 1.88
CA VAL A 681 -18.59 -22.70 1.10
C VAL A 681 -18.03 -23.93 1.82
N ASN A 682 -18.06 -25.07 1.17
CA ASN A 682 -17.47 -26.30 1.66
C ASN A 682 -16.35 -26.73 0.70
N PRO A 683 -15.14 -27.01 1.17
CA PRO A 683 -14.01 -27.30 0.29
C PRO A 683 -14.22 -28.55 -0.58
N ASP A 684 -14.98 -29.56 -0.09
CA ASP A 684 -15.24 -30.80 -0.83
C ASP A 684 -16.51 -30.77 -1.69
N LYS A 685 -17.47 -29.88 -1.35
CA LYS A 685 -18.84 -29.88 -1.93
C LYS A 685 -19.17 -28.61 -2.71
N GLY A 686 -18.30 -27.59 -2.63
CA GLY A 686 -18.51 -26.33 -3.33
C GLY A 686 -19.44 -25.34 -2.60
N PHE A 687 -20.15 -24.55 -3.39
CA PHE A 687 -21.01 -23.46 -2.94
C PHE A 687 -22.45 -23.91 -2.72
N THR A 688 -22.99 -23.56 -1.57
CA THR A 688 -24.42 -23.74 -1.26
C THR A 688 -25.07 -22.38 -1.10
N LEU A 689 -26.07 -22.06 -1.91
CA LEU A 689 -26.82 -20.82 -1.78
C LEU A 689 -27.62 -20.82 -0.46
N LYS A 690 -27.34 -19.89 0.43
CA LYS A 690 -28.08 -19.66 1.67
C LYS A 690 -29.25 -18.70 1.46
N GLY A 691 -29.14 -17.78 0.53
CA GLY A 691 -30.16 -16.80 0.18
C GLY A 691 -29.64 -15.62 -0.61
N THR A 692 -30.52 -14.66 -0.88
CA THR A 692 -30.18 -13.38 -1.52
C THR A 692 -30.76 -12.23 -0.73
N VAL A 693 -30.03 -11.14 -0.67
CA VAL A 693 -30.53 -9.85 -0.15
C VAL A 693 -30.77 -8.94 -1.36
N VAL A 694 -31.99 -8.43 -1.49
CA VAL A 694 -32.38 -7.59 -2.63
C VAL A 694 -32.58 -6.16 -2.14
N HIS A 695 -31.83 -5.20 -2.71
CA HIS A 695 -31.96 -3.78 -2.45
C HIS A 695 -32.94 -3.11 -3.43
N TYR A 696 -32.90 -3.50 -4.69
CA TYR A 696 -33.81 -2.98 -5.71
C TYR A 696 -34.09 -4.03 -6.81
N ARG A 697 -35.26 -3.88 -7.44
CA ARG A 697 -35.63 -4.59 -8.67
C ARG A 697 -36.16 -3.53 -9.61
N ASP A 698 -35.40 -3.15 -10.61
CA ASP A 698 -35.78 -2.31 -11.74
C ASP A 698 -34.53 -1.68 -12.41
N THR A 699 -34.77 -1.04 -13.57
CA THR A 699 -33.74 -0.31 -14.34
C THR A 699 -33.54 1.14 -13.90
N GLY A 700 -34.18 1.58 -12.81
CA GLY A 700 -34.08 2.92 -12.24
C GLY A 700 -32.69 3.32 -11.75
N THR A 701 -32.59 4.26 -10.82
CA THR A 701 -31.31 4.73 -10.28
C THR A 701 -30.46 3.59 -9.72
N ARG A 702 -29.27 3.41 -10.28
CA ARG A 702 -28.31 2.38 -9.85
C ARG A 702 -27.81 2.70 -8.46
N ARG A 703 -28.19 1.87 -7.48
CA ARG A 703 -27.76 1.95 -6.09
C ARG A 703 -27.21 0.59 -5.67
N ASP A 704 -26.15 0.18 -6.36
CA ASP A 704 -25.53 -1.13 -6.15
C ASP A 704 -24.96 -1.23 -4.74
N VAL A 705 -25.06 -2.42 -4.15
CA VAL A 705 -24.45 -2.72 -2.85
C VAL A 705 -22.94 -2.60 -2.98
N LYS A 706 -22.33 -1.82 -2.08
CA LYS A 706 -20.91 -1.54 -2.05
C LYS A 706 -20.16 -2.42 -1.07
N ARG A 707 -20.78 -2.73 0.08
CA ARG A 707 -20.16 -3.54 1.13
C ARG A 707 -21.18 -4.48 1.75
N ALA A 708 -20.66 -5.57 2.29
CA ALA A 708 -21.36 -6.44 3.21
C ALA A 708 -20.48 -6.69 4.42
N PHE A 709 -21.08 -6.72 5.60
CA PHE A 709 -20.43 -7.03 6.87
C PHE A 709 -21.43 -7.68 7.82
N TYR A 710 -20.97 -8.30 8.89
CA TYR A 710 -21.87 -8.86 9.89
C TYR A 710 -21.52 -8.41 11.31
N ILE A 711 -22.51 -8.39 12.17
CA ILE A 711 -22.37 -8.32 13.63
C ILE A 711 -23.18 -9.47 14.19
N GLU A 712 -22.54 -10.41 14.91
CA GLU A 712 -23.15 -11.64 15.38
C GLU A 712 -23.81 -12.42 14.21
N ASP A 713 -25.12 -12.62 14.27
CA ASP A 713 -25.90 -13.34 13.28
C ASP A 713 -26.68 -12.39 12.34
N VAL A 714 -26.38 -11.12 12.38
CA VAL A 714 -26.99 -10.11 11.51
C VAL A 714 -26.04 -9.76 10.38
N LEU A 715 -26.48 -9.99 9.16
CA LEU A 715 -25.82 -9.53 7.93
C LEU A 715 -26.31 -8.13 7.59
N TYR A 716 -25.39 -7.23 7.34
CA TYR A 716 -25.62 -5.88 6.83
C TYR A 716 -25.12 -5.81 5.40
N THR A 717 -25.97 -5.38 4.48
CA THR A 717 -25.57 -5.05 3.10
C THR A 717 -25.81 -3.58 2.87
N MET A 718 -24.79 -2.86 2.41
CA MET A 718 -24.76 -1.41 2.32
C MET A 718 -24.73 -0.95 0.86
N ALA A 719 -25.73 -0.19 0.46
CA ALA A 719 -25.76 0.65 -0.74
C ALA A 719 -25.56 2.13 -0.35
N PRO A 720 -25.31 3.03 -1.31
CA PRO A 720 -25.08 4.46 -0.98
C PRO A 720 -26.21 5.15 -0.22
N ASP A 721 -27.41 4.65 -0.32
CA ASP A 721 -28.63 5.26 0.26
C ASP A 721 -29.33 4.38 1.30
N LYS A 722 -28.85 3.14 1.52
CA LYS A 722 -29.57 2.19 2.35
C LYS A 722 -28.68 1.09 2.91
N ILE A 723 -28.96 0.70 4.14
CA ILE A 723 -28.45 -0.56 4.74
C ILE A 723 -29.62 -1.51 4.93
N VAL A 724 -29.48 -2.74 4.45
CA VAL A 724 -30.45 -3.81 4.69
C VAL A 724 -29.87 -4.81 5.68
N MET A 725 -30.62 -5.14 6.72
CA MET A 725 -30.26 -6.06 7.79
C MET A 725 -31.00 -7.38 7.61
N SER A 726 -30.28 -8.49 7.62
CA SER A 726 -30.81 -9.83 7.41
C SER A 726 -30.30 -10.81 8.46
N ASN A 727 -31.14 -11.78 8.83
CA ASN A 727 -30.80 -12.81 9.82
C ASN A 727 -30.11 -14.00 9.15
N LEU A 728 -28.87 -14.28 9.50
CA LEU A 728 -28.07 -15.37 8.94
C LEU A 728 -28.53 -16.77 9.41
N LYS A 729 -29.17 -16.88 10.59
CA LYS A 729 -29.65 -18.17 11.13
C LYS A 729 -30.92 -18.66 10.44
N ASN A 730 -31.73 -17.74 9.92
CA ASN A 730 -33.05 -18.05 9.38
C ASN A 730 -33.11 -17.85 7.84
N GLY A 731 -32.14 -18.40 7.11
CA GLY A 731 -32.15 -18.38 5.64
C GLY A 731 -32.06 -16.96 5.03
N VAL A 732 -31.27 -16.08 5.63
CA VAL A 732 -31.07 -14.69 5.17
C VAL A 732 -32.39 -13.89 5.15
N SER A 733 -33.25 -14.12 6.14
CA SER A 733 -34.54 -13.42 6.25
C SER A 733 -34.34 -11.94 6.62
N LEU A 734 -35.14 -11.06 6.02
CA LEU A 734 -35.11 -9.63 6.30
C LEU A 734 -35.48 -9.35 7.77
N ILE A 735 -34.65 -8.57 8.46
CA ILE A 735 -34.94 -7.99 9.78
C ILE A 735 -35.51 -6.59 9.62
N GLY A 736 -34.84 -5.75 8.83
CA GLY A 736 -35.22 -4.37 8.59
C GLY A 736 -34.29 -3.70 7.59
N ALA A 737 -34.58 -2.44 7.30
CA ALA A 737 -33.74 -1.59 6.48
C ALA A 737 -33.65 -0.20 7.09
N LEU A 738 -32.53 0.47 6.90
CA LEU A 738 -32.26 1.82 7.34
C LEU A 738 -31.85 2.67 6.13
N ASP A 739 -32.61 3.70 5.84
CA ASP A 739 -32.27 4.65 4.78
C ASP A 739 -31.15 5.58 5.27
N LEU A 740 -30.19 5.85 4.39
CA LEU A 740 -29.10 6.79 4.59
C LEU A 740 -29.41 8.07 3.79
N PRO A 741 -29.56 9.23 4.47
CA PRO A 741 -29.92 10.49 3.82
C PRO A 741 -28.83 11.06 2.92
#